data_86dd5acc3ebc80d15bb398a75b06c5bf
#
_entry.id   86dd5acc3ebc80d15bb398a75b06c5bf
#
_cell.length_a   1.000
_cell.length_b   1.000
_cell.length_c   1.000
_cell.angle_alpha   90.00
_cell.angle_beta   90.00
_cell.angle_gamma   90.00
#
_symmetry.space_group_name_H-M   'P 1'
#
loop_
_entity.id
_entity.type
_entity.pdbx_description
1 polymer ?
#
loop_
_entity_poly.entity_id
_entity_poly.type
_entity_poly.pdbx_seq_one_letter_code
_entity_poly.pdbx_strand_id
1 'polypeptide(L)'
;MSQTPSPIRRVIGVFRTIVSHLRGVLSRASSEGVSVAESRPVTQAMEARRIDPQDLFTTETAGLAEVSRPSVIRLHDGDRFDLRISPVRKGIDDAVLRMLAYNGSIPGPTLHVDQGSEIVVQTTNDGDIEATVHWHGLRLENRYDGVPQETQAPIPIGGTFTYKLQFPDAGLYWYHPHMREDFAQEMGLYGTIVVEPSDPSYWPAVDRQLTLTLDDLLVEGDHIAPFRRSGPTFTAMGRFGNILLINGETKFSGEAAQGEIVRLLLVNTANTRIFNFAVRGARTKLVGGDSGRYERETFIDAVLLAPSERAVVDVLFDTPGDVRLEHRTPDHVYDLGGFSVSAGEAGPAARSFEVLRVDPQLTAEHQAIGHDVERAPDKVLAFISSMPLLYGEDNEAASTYACPMHPEVTAAEPATCPKCGMKLVPVPTKTFVPTSYACPMHPDVTASEPGRCRKCFMKLVAVQATTVIPTSYICPMHPGVTASKPGRCPKCWMKLVVSDVPATAAAKPHDGPPHGGHEAGDGLEWEDLMPAINRASDPSNMIWKLVDRETEAENGAIAWAFRVGDRVKIRLVNEMESDHPMHHPFHIHGAGRFLILSRDGDPESNLVWKDTVLLRAGQTVDILLDVTNPGLWMAHCHIAEHTESGMMFSFDVSRRGSIDGAGSPTMDAGASGPRGSSPHHHGGR
;
A
#
# COMPACT_ATOMS: atom_id res chain seq x y z
N MET A 1 37.17 -57.68 1.02
CA MET A 1 36.66 -56.44 1.64
C MET A 1 36.21 -55.53 0.50
N SER A 2 34.94 -55.63 0.16
CA SER A 2 34.32 -54.86 -0.93
C SER A 2 33.64 -53.60 -0.37
N GLN A 3 34.09 -52.44 -0.80
CA GLN A 3 33.45 -51.18 -0.48
C GLN A 3 32.29 -50.92 -1.45
N THR A 4 31.10 -50.81 -0.94
CA THR A 4 29.90 -50.36 -1.66
C THR A 4 29.91 -48.83 -1.79
N PRO A 5 29.64 -48.25 -2.95
CA PRO A 5 29.61 -46.78 -3.12
C PRO A 5 28.35 -46.17 -2.57
N SER A 6 28.50 -44.98 -1.99
CA SER A 6 27.49 -44.10 -1.39
C SER A 6 26.37 -43.71 -2.37
N PRO A 7 25.12 -43.54 -1.91
CA PRO A 7 23.94 -43.26 -2.72
C PRO A 7 23.99 -41.89 -3.48
N ILE A 8 24.82 -40.95 -3.08
CA ILE A 8 24.94 -39.60 -3.71
C ILE A 8 25.47 -39.66 -5.16
N ARG A 9 26.28 -40.66 -5.53
CA ARG A 9 26.78 -40.77 -6.92
C ARG A 9 25.73 -41.30 -7.92
N ARG A 10 24.62 -41.86 -7.50
CA ARG A 10 23.55 -42.34 -8.38
C ARG A 10 22.60 -41.23 -8.83
N VAL A 11 22.40 -40.17 -8.03
CA VAL A 11 21.51 -39.05 -8.38
C VAL A 11 22.12 -38.12 -9.45
N ILE A 12 23.45 -37.93 -9.41
CA ILE A 12 24.14 -37.06 -10.40
C ILE A 12 24.19 -37.73 -11.80
N GLY A 13 24.20 -39.07 -11.87
CA GLY A 13 24.17 -39.80 -13.14
C GLY A 13 22.83 -39.68 -13.89
N VAL A 14 21.72 -39.67 -13.17
CA VAL A 14 20.36 -39.58 -13.74
C VAL A 14 20.09 -38.17 -14.26
N PHE A 15 20.56 -37.14 -13.56
CA PHE A 15 20.39 -35.76 -14.01
C PHE A 15 21.15 -35.43 -15.30
N ARG A 16 22.34 -35.99 -15.52
CA ARG A 16 23.09 -35.81 -16.77
C ARG A 16 22.42 -36.47 -17.98
N THR A 17 21.73 -37.59 -17.78
CA THR A 17 21.04 -38.30 -18.89
C THR A 17 19.74 -37.60 -19.29
N ILE A 18 19.02 -36.99 -18.35
CA ILE A 18 17.79 -36.22 -18.63
C ILE A 18 18.12 -34.91 -19.39
N VAL A 19 19.18 -34.20 -19.00
CA VAL A 19 19.58 -32.95 -19.66
C VAL A 19 20.10 -33.20 -21.09
N SER A 20 20.74 -34.36 -21.38
CA SER A 20 21.17 -34.71 -22.73
C SER A 20 20.01 -35.13 -23.64
N HIS A 21 18.94 -35.74 -23.08
CA HIS A 21 17.73 -36.08 -23.85
C HIS A 21 16.88 -34.85 -24.21
N LEU A 22 16.79 -33.88 -23.29
CA LEU A 22 16.08 -32.62 -23.55
C LEU A 22 16.82 -31.72 -24.59
N ARG A 23 18.15 -31.75 -24.64
CA ARG A 23 18.92 -31.08 -25.72
C ARG A 23 18.76 -31.74 -27.10
N GLY A 24 18.54 -33.07 -27.14
CA GLY A 24 18.31 -33.81 -28.37
C GLY A 24 16.92 -33.60 -28.94
N VAL A 25 15.91 -33.28 -28.16
CA VAL A 25 14.54 -33.00 -28.63
C VAL A 25 14.40 -31.56 -29.11
N LEU A 26 15.14 -30.62 -28.51
CA LEU A 26 15.15 -29.21 -28.94
C LEU A 26 15.94 -28.93 -30.19
N SER A 27 16.86 -29.85 -30.62
CA SER A 27 17.66 -29.69 -31.86
C SER A 27 17.03 -30.33 -33.12
N ARG A 28 15.88 -31.01 -33.00
CA ARG A 28 15.15 -31.59 -34.12
C ARG A 28 13.87 -30.86 -34.53
N ALA A 29 13.50 -29.78 -33.81
CA ALA A 29 12.32 -28.94 -34.11
C ALA A 29 12.66 -27.67 -34.92
N SER A 30 13.86 -27.55 -35.48
CA SER A 30 14.30 -26.32 -36.17
C SER A 30 14.44 -26.47 -37.71
N SER A 31 13.49 -27.18 -38.36
CA SER A 31 13.47 -27.21 -39.82
C SER A 31 12.08 -27.41 -40.45
N GLU A 32 11.04 -26.78 -39.86
CA GLU A 32 9.84 -26.48 -40.64
C GLU A 32 9.32 -25.11 -40.17
N GLY A 33 9.42 -24.13 -41.07
CA GLY A 33 9.07 -22.74 -40.81
C GLY A 33 7.58 -22.54 -40.62
N VAL A 34 7.15 -22.43 -39.36
CA VAL A 34 5.91 -21.77 -39.00
C VAL A 34 6.32 -20.50 -38.25
N SER A 35 6.22 -19.37 -38.96
CA SER A 35 6.33 -18.04 -38.36
C SER A 35 5.21 -17.86 -37.34
N VAL A 36 5.53 -18.04 -36.09
CA VAL A 36 4.64 -17.64 -34.97
C VAL A 36 4.76 -16.11 -34.87
N ALA A 37 3.71 -15.41 -35.26
CA ALA A 37 3.60 -13.97 -35.02
C ALA A 37 3.55 -13.75 -33.51
N GLU A 38 4.60 -13.13 -32.98
CA GLU A 38 4.71 -12.77 -31.56
C GLU A 38 3.57 -11.86 -31.14
N SER A 39 2.89 -12.25 -30.06
CA SER A 39 1.89 -11.45 -29.35
C SER A 39 2.57 -10.24 -28.68
N ARG A 40 2.40 -9.07 -29.25
CA ARG A 40 3.26 -7.90 -29.00
C ARG A 40 2.90 -6.93 -27.85
N PRO A 41 1.77 -6.95 -27.10
CA PRO A 41 1.68 -5.95 -26.02
C PRO A 41 2.16 -6.43 -24.66
N VAL A 42 1.85 -7.65 -24.22
CA VAL A 42 2.21 -8.11 -22.86
C VAL A 42 3.67 -8.55 -22.77
N THR A 43 4.19 -9.22 -23.79
CA THR A 43 5.60 -9.65 -23.82
C THR A 43 6.59 -8.51 -24.02
N GLN A 44 6.23 -7.42 -24.68
CA GLN A 44 7.10 -6.24 -24.79
C GLN A 44 7.13 -5.39 -23.51
N ALA A 45 6.04 -5.37 -22.74
CA ALA A 45 6.05 -4.75 -21.39
C ALA A 45 6.86 -5.59 -20.40
N MET A 46 6.91 -6.91 -20.60
CA MET A 46 7.67 -7.86 -19.76
C MET A 46 9.15 -8.04 -20.20
N GLU A 47 9.58 -7.53 -21.36
CA GLU A 47 11.00 -7.31 -21.56
C GLU A 47 11.46 -6.27 -20.55
N ALA A 48 11.97 -6.76 -19.41
CA ALA A 48 12.49 -5.97 -18.32
C ALA A 48 13.30 -4.81 -18.93
N ARG A 49 12.77 -3.57 -18.82
CA ARG A 49 13.58 -2.38 -19.09
C ARG A 49 14.86 -2.59 -18.31
N ARG A 50 16.01 -2.66 -18.98
CA ARG A 50 17.29 -2.79 -18.27
C ARG A 50 17.36 -1.63 -17.31
N ILE A 51 17.24 -1.96 -16.01
CA ILE A 51 17.33 -0.97 -14.95
C ILE A 51 18.76 -0.43 -15.04
N ASP A 52 18.91 0.88 -15.14
CA ASP A 52 20.21 1.52 -15.05
C ASP A 52 20.76 1.28 -13.64
N PRO A 53 21.92 0.62 -13.47
CA PRO A 53 22.50 0.42 -12.15
C PRO A 53 22.73 1.72 -11.37
N GLN A 54 22.87 2.87 -12.06
CA GLN A 54 23.03 4.19 -11.43
C GLN A 54 21.71 4.71 -10.82
N ASP A 55 20.57 4.19 -11.28
CA ASP A 55 19.25 4.51 -10.73
C ASP A 55 18.91 3.70 -9.49
N LEU A 56 19.75 2.76 -9.04
CA LEU A 56 19.49 1.96 -7.86
C LEU A 56 20.13 2.55 -6.61
N PHE A 57 19.48 2.33 -5.47
CA PHE A 57 20.11 2.52 -4.17
C PHE A 57 21.17 1.45 -3.93
N THR A 58 22.19 1.78 -3.16
CA THR A 58 23.27 0.85 -2.83
C THR A 58 22.79 -0.23 -1.86
N THR A 59 23.26 -1.45 -2.05
CA THR A 59 23.05 -2.58 -1.13
C THR A 59 24.31 -2.91 -0.32
N GLU A 60 25.39 -2.12 -0.45
CA GLU A 60 26.68 -2.35 0.20
C GLU A 60 26.57 -2.27 1.73
N THR A 61 27.08 -3.28 2.41
CA THR A 61 27.08 -3.40 3.88
C THR A 61 28.44 -3.16 4.52
N ALA A 62 29.51 -3.07 3.71
CA ALA A 62 30.86 -2.93 4.20
C ALA A 62 31.06 -1.62 5.01
N GLY A 63 31.59 -1.74 6.21
CA GLY A 63 31.85 -0.61 7.09
C GLY A 63 30.64 -0.06 7.85
N LEU A 64 29.45 -0.60 7.64
CA LEU A 64 28.27 -0.22 8.40
C LEU A 64 28.27 -0.84 9.81
N ALA A 65 27.72 -0.08 10.75
CA ALA A 65 27.49 -0.58 12.11
C ALA A 65 26.42 -1.69 12.09
N GLU A 66 26.56 -2.65 12.98
CA GLU A 66 25.52 -3.67 13.23
C GLU A 66 24.32 -2.99 13.90
N VAL A 67 23.10 -3.42 13.52
CA VAL A 67 21.87 -2.95 14.16
C VAL A 67 21.89 -3.27 15.67
N SER A 68 21.49 -2.29 16.49
CA SER A 68 21.34 -2.47 17.93
C SER A 68 19.94 -2.96 18.29
N ARG A 69 19.76 -3.45 19.52
CA ARG A 69 18.42 -3.79 20.03
C ARG A 69 17.59 -2.52 20.21
N PRO A 70 16.29 -2.55 19.91
CA PRO A 70 15.37 -1.46 20.19
C PRO A 70 15.37 -1.09 21.68
N SER A 71 15.28 0.20 21.97
CA SER A 71 15.24 0.72 23.33
C SER A 71 13.90 1.38 23.65
N VAL A 72 13.52 1.38 24.92
CA VAL A 72 12.37 2.12 25.44
C VAL A 72 12.88 3.38 26.13
N ILE A 73 12.44 4.55 25.66
CA ILE A 73 12.86 5.86 26.18
C ILE A 73 11.65 6.51 26.84
N ARG A 74 11.76 6.83 28.14
CA ARG A 74 10.75 7.61 28.86
C ARG A 74 11.10 9.08 28.80
N LEU A 75 10.12 9.90 28.38
CA LEU A 75 10.26 11.35 28.22
C LEU A 75 9.13 12.04 28.96
N HIS A 76 9.47 13.12 29.65
CA HIS A 76 8.56 13.95 30.42
C HIS A 76 8.39 15.33 29.77
N ASP A 77 7.45 16.12 30.28
CA ASP A 77 7.21 17.47 29.78
C ASP A 77 8.47 18.33 29.78
N GLY A 78 8.77 18.95 28.62
CA GLY A 78 9.96 19.77 28.38
C GLY A 78 11.23 19.02 28.01
N ASP A 79 11.21 17.68 27.99
CA ASP A 79 12.39 16.88 27.64
C ASP A 79 12.82 17.07 26.18
N ARG A 80 14.12 16.79 25.94
CA ARG A 80 14.71 16.77 24.60
C ARG A 80 15.19 15.37 24.25
N PHE A 81 14.99 15.01 22.97
CA PHE A 81 15.39 13.73 22.41
C PHE A 81 16.09 13.92 21.07
N ASP A 82 17.24 13.26 20.89
CA ASP A 82 17.97 13.26 19.62
C ASP A 82 17.60 12.01 18.83
N LEU A 83 17.02 12.21 17.63
CA LEU A 83 16.66 11.17 16.69
C LEU A 83 17.61 11.22 15.48
N ARG A 84 18.36 10.16 15.23
CA ARG A 84 19.34 10.09 14.15
C ARG A 84 18.94 9.03 13.13
N ILE A 85 18.89 9.40 11.87
CA ILE A 85 18.75 8.48 10.75
C ILE A 85 20.15 8.08 10.29
N SER A 86 20.43 6.78 10.17
CA SER A 86 21.72 6.31 9.67
C SER A 86 21.61 4.93 9.02
N PRO A 87 22.47 4.61 8.02
CA PRO A 87 22.54 3.27 7.47
C PRO A 87 23.18 2.31 8.47
N VAL A 88 22.66 1.09 8.50
CA VAL A 88 23.12 -0.03 9.35
C VAL A 88 23.16 -1.31 8.52
N ARG A 89 23.78 -2.35 9.06
CA ARG A 89 23.65 -3.71 8.55
C ARG A 89 22.87 -4.58 9.55
N LYS A 90 21.98 -5.42 9.05
CA LYS A 90 21.14 -6.31 9.86
C LYS A 90 21.19 -7.72 9.31
N GLY A 91 21.49 -8.68 10.17
CA GLY A 91 21.35 -10.11 9.86
C GLY A 91 19.87 -10.51 9.92
N ILE A 92 19.37 -11.12 8.85
CA ILE A 92 18.04 -11.75 8.78
C ILE A 92 18.21 -13.11 8.11
N ASP A 93 17.94 -14.18 8.84
CA ASP A 93 18.25 -15.55 8.45
C ASP A 93 19.72 -15.70 8.00
N ASP A 94 19.98 -16.11 6.76
CA ASP A 94 21.34 -16.27 6.22
C ASP A 94 21.87 -15.01 5.49
N ALA A 95 21.07 -13.93 5.38
CA ALA A 95 21.43 -12.71 4.69
C ALA A 95 21.91 -11.61 5.64
N VAL A 96 22.85 -10.76 5.16
CA VAL A 96 23.25 -9.53 5.86
C VAL A 96 22.82 -8.36 5.03
N LEU A 97 21.75 -7.69 5.43
CA LEU A 97 21.06 -6.68 4.69
C LEU A 97 21.58 -5.28 5.05
N ARG A 98 21.72 -4.39 4.05
CA ARG A 98 21.80 -2.95 4.27
C ARG A 98 20.41 -2.44 4.59
N MET A 99 20.27 -1.71 5.69
CA MET A 99 19.02 -1.08 6.12
C MET A 99 19.27 0.34 6.63
N LEU A 100 18.21 1.06 6.94
CA LEU A 100 18.25 2.36 7.61
C LEU A 100 17.66 2.20 9.01
N ALA A 101 18.16 2.98 9.96
CA ALA A 101 17.71 2.87 11.34
C ALA A 101 17.54 4.23 12.00
N TYR A 102 16.55 4.34 12.87
CA TYR A 102 16.49 5.41 13.87
C TYR A 102 17.33 5.02 15.09
N ASN A 103 18.32 5.85 15.42
CA ASN A 103 19.26 5.65 16.54
C ASN A 103 19.93 4.25 16.51
N GLY A 104 20.16 3.72 15.30
CA GLY A 104 20.87 2.45 15.08
C GLY A 104 20.06 1.21 15.41
N SER A 105 18.76 1.27 15.66
CA SER A 105 17.89 0.11 15.92
C SER A 105 16.72 0.01 14.94
N ILE A 106 16.23 -1.21 14.68
CA ILE A 106 15.06 -1.53 13.87
C ILE A 106 14.20 -2.53 14.65
N PRO A 107 12.96 -2.15 15.04
CA PRO A 107 12.40 -0.80 15.00
C PRO A 107 13.25 0.23 15.74
N GLY A 108 13.05 1.50 15.44
CA GLY A 108 13.59 2.61 16.19
C GLY A 108 13.14 2.61 17.66
N PRO A 109 13.66 3.53 18.51
CA PRO A 109 13.27 3.61 19.92
C PRO A 109 11.76 3.74 20.11
N THR A 110 11.22 3.00 21.09
CA THR A 110 9.85 3.24 21.57
C THR A 110 9.86 4.41 22.55
N LEU A 111 9.13 5.48 22.23
CA LEU A 111 9.02 6.67 23.09
C LEU A 111 7.81 6.54 24.00
N HIS A 112 8.01 6.49 25.32
CA HIS A 112 6.95 6.60 26.32
C HIS A 112 6.85 8.02 26.79
N VAL A 113 5.70 8.67 26.62
CA VAL A 113 5.47 10.08 26.91
C VAL A 113 4.19 10.25 27.73
N ASP A 114 4.18 11.16 28.68
CA ASP A 114 2.99 11.43 29.50
C ASP A 114 1.93 12.23 28.70
N GLN A 115 0.66 11.88 28.81
CA GLN A 115 -0.43 12.64 28.21
C GLN A 115 -0.41 14.10 28.71
N GLY A 116 -0.56 15.05 27.78
CA GLY A 116 -0.55 16.49 28.06
C GLY A 116 0.85 17.13 28.04
N SER A 117 1.91 16.35 27.86
CA SER A 117 3.28 16.87 27.75
C SER A 117 3.60 17.42 26.35
N GLU A 118 4.68 18.20 26.30
CA GLU A 118 5.33 18.68 25.09
C GLU A 118 6.82 18.34 25.14
N ILE A 119 7.37 17.71 24.11
CA ILE A 119 8.81 17.41 24.02
C ILE A 119 9.43 18.05 22.78
N VAL A 120 10.75 18.14 22.76
CA VAL A 120 11.52 18.62 21.63
C VAL A 120 12.37 17.48 21.05
N VAL A 121 12.16 17.15 19.78
CA VAL A 121 12.94 16.13 19.07
C VAL A 121 13.83 16.81 18.04
N GLN A 122 15.14 16.62 18.16
CA GLN A 122 16.09 17.06 17.15
C GLN A 122 16.45 15.89 16.24
N THR A 123 15.99 15.92 14.99
CA THR A 123 16.30 14.88 14.00
C THR A 123 17.54 15.26 13.21
N THR A 124 18.49 14.32 13.10
CA THR A 124 19.68 14.43 12.24
C THR A 124 19.59 13.38 11.15
N ASN A 125 19.77 13.79 9.90
CA ASN A 125 19.70 12.90 8.74
C ASN A 125 21.11 12.54 8.23
N ASP A 126 21.61 11.37 8.60
CA ASP A 126 22.82 10.75 8.01
C ASP A 126 22.45 9.58 7.10
N GLY A 127 21.24 9.59 6.53
CA GLY A 127 20.70 8.56 5.64
C GLY A 127 21.17 8.66 4.19
N ASP A 128 20.44 8.00 3.28
CA ASP A 128 20.79 7.87 1.86
C ASP A 128 20.07 8.90 0.96
N ILE A 129 19.05 9.56 1.49
CA ILE A 129 18.22 10.57 0.81
C ILE A 129 17.88 11.72 1.77
N GLU A 130 17.32 12.79 1.24
CA GLU A 130 16.60 13.77 2.06
C GLU A 130 15.49 13.10 2.84
N ALA A 131 15.17 13.58 4.03
CA ALA A 131 14.20 12.93 4.91
C ALA A 131 13.28 13.94 5.61
N THR A 132 12.11 13.51 6.01
CA THR A 132 11.28 14.11 7.04
C THR A 132 10.86 13.03 8.03
N VAL A 133 10.30 13.39 9.17
CA VAL A 133 9.68 12.45 10.10
C VAL A 133 8.26 12.89 10.34
N HIS A 134 7.31 12.04 9.95
CA HIS A 134 5.91 12.19 10.28
C HIS A 134 5.61 11.50 11.62
N TRP A 135 4.80 12.16 12.44
CA TRP A 135 4.42 11.72 13.78
C TRP A 135 2.97 11.24 13.73
N HIS A 136 2.80 10.06 13.19
CA HIS A 136 1.53 9.49 12.75
C HIS A 136 0.49 9.43 13.86
N GLY A 137 -0.65 10.06 13.61
CA GLY A 137 -1.81 10.09 14.49
C GLY A 137 -1.77 11.18 15.57
N LEU A 138 -0.64 11.88 15.75
CA LEU A 138 -0.55 12.97 16.73
C LEU A 138 -1.27 14.23 16.24
N ARG A 139 -2.03 14.86 17.14
CA ARG A 139 -2.64 16.18 16.95
C ARG A 139 -1.69 17.27 17.45
N LEU A 140 -0.80 17.72 16.62
CA LEU A 140 0.28 18.67 16.93
C LEU A 140 0.16 19.97 16.10
N GLU A 141 1.06 20.93 16.30
CA GLU A 141 1.15 22.09 15.39
C GLU A 141 1.51 21.64 13.97
N ASN A 142 0.73 22.05 12.97
CA ASN A 142 0.87 21.63 11.57
C ASN A 142 2.32 21.70 11.03
N ARG A 143 3.08 22.76 11.36
CA ARG A 143 4.48 22.90 10.92
C ARG A 143 5.45 21.80 11.39
N TYR A 144 5.01 20.92 12.28
CA TYR A 144 5.79 19.80 12.80
C TYR A 144 5.27 18.43 12.33
N ASP A 145 4.30 18.44 11.42
CA ASP A 145 3.66 17.24 10.89
C ASP A 145 4.62 16.37 10.05
N GLY A 146 5.67 16.97 9.48
CA GLY A 146 6.71 16.25 8.76
C GLY A 146 6.40 16.00 7.28
N VAL A 147 5.40 16.65 6.70
CA VAL A 147 5.08 16.53 5.27
C VAL A 147 6.04 17.39 4.45
N PRO A 148 6.80 16.80 3.50
CA PRO A 148 7.78 17.52 2.71
C PRO A 148 7.10 18.56 1.80
N GLN A 149 7.70 19.75 1.70
CA GLN A 149 7.25 20.90 0.89
C GLN A 149 5.95 21.57 1.37
N GLU A 150 5.17 20.94 2.25
CA GLU A 150 3.94 21.53 2.80
C GLU A 150 4.18 22.11 4.19
N THR A 151 4.61 21.29 5.14
CA THR A 151 4.81 21.73 6.52
C THR A 151 6.28 22.08 6.83
N GLN A 152 7.20 21.52 6.06
CA GLN A 152 8.64 21.80 6.18
C GLN A 152 9.40 21.51 4.88
N ALA A 153 10.59 22.09 4.74
CA ALA A 153 11.56 21.62 3.76
C ALA A 153 12.14 20.26 4.20
N PRO A 154 12.42 19.33 3.27
CA PRO A 154 13.15 18.10 3.60
C PRO A 154 14.48 18.38 4.29
N ILE A 155 14.86 17.52 5.22
CA ILE A 155 16.14 17.55 5.94
C ILE A 155 17.22 16.98 5.01
N PRO A 156 18.16 17.77 4.52
CA PRO A 156 19.20 17.26 3.63
C PRO A 156 20.11 16.27 4.38
N ILE A 157 20.85 15.44 3.62
CA ILE A 157 21.87 14.55 4.21
C ILE A 157 22.90 15.40 4.96
N GLY A 158 23.20 15.05 6.22
CA GLY A 158 24.01 15.81 7.16
C GLY A 158 23.28 16.98 7.83
N GLY A 159 22.02 17.23 7.47
CA GLY A 159 21.21 18.29 8.04
C GLY A 159 20.44 17.89 9.29
N THR A 160 19.80 18.89 9.91
CA THR A 160 18.98 18.70 11.12
C THR A 160 17.69 19.50 11.03
N PHE A 161 16.63 18.98 11.71
CA PHE A 161 15.38 19.70 11.94
C PHE A 161 14.92 19.47 13.38
N THR A 162 14.25 20.46 13.98
CA THR A 162 13.76 20.38 15.36
C THR A 162 12.24 20.38 15.36
N TYR A 163 11.66 19.29 15.82
CA TYR A 163 10.22 19.11 16.03
C TYR A 163 9.84 19.47 17.46
N LYS A 164 8.63 19.99 17.62
CA LYS A 164 7.97 20.21 18.91
C LYS A 164 6.70 19.39 18.93
N LEU A 165 6.68 18.36 19.74
CA LEU A 165 5.61 17.37 19.74
C LEU A 165 4.70 17.55 20.95
N GLN A 166 3.40 17.55 20.73
CA GLN A 166 2.38 17.64 21.74
C GLN A 166 1.58 16.34 21.79
N PHE A 167 1.20 15.90 22.98
CA PHE A 167 0.55 14.61 23.22
C PHE A 167 -0.79 14.78 23.94
N PRO A 168 -1.82 15.35 23.29
CA PRO A 168 -3.10 15.64 23.95
C PRO A 168 -3.91 14.38 24.29
N ASP A 169 -3.74 13.30 23.52
CA ASP A 169 -4.54 12.08 23.64
C ASP A 169 -3.68 10.89 24.04
N ALA A 170 -4.16 10.14 25.05
CA ALA A 170 -3.56 8.84 25.38
C ALA A 170 -3.80 7.82 24.27
N GLY A 171 -2.82 6.97 23.97
CA GLY A 171 -2.95 6.00 22.90
C GLY A 171 -1.63 5.44 22.40
N LEU A 172 -1.71 4.75 21.27
CA LEU A 172 -0.59 4.13 20.60
C LEU A 172 -0.38 4.81 19.24
N TYR A 173 0.77 5.41 19.07
CA TYR A 173 1.17 6.16 17.89
C TYR A 173 2.49 5.61 17.36
N TRP A 174 2.94 6.12 16.22
CA TRP A 174 4.22 5.72 15.64
C TRP A 174 4.83 6.87 14.83
N TYR A 175 6.08 6.73 14.40
CA TYR A 175 6.76 7.71 13.56
C TYR A 175 7.51 7.02 12.45
N HIS A 176 7.47 7.63 11.27
CA HIS A 176 8.07 7.11 10.03
C HIS A 176 8.47 8.25 9.10
N PRO A 177 9.27 8.00 8.03
CA PRO A 177 9.57 9.02 7.03
C PRO A 177 8.31 9.37 6.23
N HIS A 178 8.27 10.59 5.68
CA HIS A 178 7.26 11.00 4.71
C HIS A 178 7.92 11.47 3.40
N MET A 179 9.07 10.91 3.06
CA MET A 179 9.86 11.16 1.86
C MET A 179 10.30 9.82 1.31
N ARG A 180 9.82 9.42 0.12
CA ARG A 180 10.07 8.09 -0.42
C ARG A 180 9.75 7.01 0.62
N GLU A 181 8.52 7.02 1.09
CA GLU A 181 8.02 6.06 2.08
C GLU A 181 8.22 4.62 1.61
N ASP A 182 7.96 4.35 0.31
CA ASP A 182 8.18 3.07 -0.34
C ASP A 182 9.58 2.48 -0.05
N PHE A 183 10.59 3.33 -0.06
CA PHE A 183 11.99 2.97 0.22
C PHE A 183 12.33 3.09 1.71
N ALA A 184 12.09 4.26 2.27
CA ALA A 184 12.68 4.60 3.57
C ALA A 184 12.03 3.83 4.73
N GLN A 185 10.72 3.55 4.66
CA GLN A 185 10.00 2.74 5.65
C GLN A 185 10.38 1.26 5.51
N GLU A 186 10.35 0.69 4.30
CA GLU A 186 10.79 -0.69 4.03
C GLU A 186 12.23 -0.94 4.50
N MET A 187 13.09 0.09 4.40
CA MET A 187 14.48 -0.01 4.86
C MET A 187 14.62 0.02 6.40
N GLY A 188 13.53 0.21 7.17
CA GLY A 188 13.50 0.10 8.62
C GLY A 188 13.34 1.41 9.39
N LEU A 189 13.00 2.52 8.72
CA LEU A 189 12.76 3.80 9.39
C LEU A 189 11.36 3.88 9.98
N TYR A 190 11.12 3.21 11.07
CA TYR A 190 9.89 3.31 11.86
C TYR A 190 10.17 3.11 13.34
N GLY A 191 9.34 3.72 14.18
CA GLY A 191 9.39 3.54 15.63
C GLY A 191 8.05 3.89 16.28
N THR A 192 7.87 3.54 17.54
CA THR A 192 6.58 3.60 18.23
C THR A 192 6.55 4.70 19.29
N ILE A 193 5.38 5.31 19.50
CA ILE A 193 5.12 6.25 20.59
C ILE A 193 3.96 5.74 21.43
N VAL A 194 4.17 5.62 22.73
CA VAL A 194 3.15 5.26 23.71
C VAL A 194 2.86 6.49 24.55
N VAL A 195 1.66 7.04 24.42
CA VAL A 195 1.21 8.16 25.26
C VAL A 195 0.48 7.59 26.46
N GLU A 196 1.14 7.64 27.61
CA GLU A 196 0.61 7.15 28.87
C GLU A 196 -0.52 8.06 29.39
N PRO A 197 -1.69 7.49 29.73
CA PRO A 197 -2.83 8.29 30.16
C PRO A 197 -2.57 8.96 31.50
N SER A 198 -3.09 10.18 31.66
CA SER A 198 -3.06 10.91 32.92
C SER A 198 -3.97 10.29 34.00
N ASP A 199 -5.01 9.55 33.60
CA ASP A 199 -5.88 8.76 34.50
C ASP A 199 -5.31 7.34 34.63
N PRO A 200 -4.81 6.94 35.83
CA PRO A 200 -4.29 5.60 36.08
C PRO A 200 -5.33 4.47 35.86
N SER A 201 -6.63 4.80 35.89
CA SER A 201 -7.72 3.85 35.66
C SER A 201 -8.11 3.71 34.19
N TYR A 202 -7.46 4.47 33.30
CA TYR A 202 -7.78 4.50 31.86
C TYR A 202 -7.71 3.11 31.23
N TRP A 203 -6.60 2.42 31.37
CA TRP A 203 -6.46 1.03 30.93
C TRP A 203 -6.82 0.02 32.04
N PRO A 204 -7.27 -1.20 31.67
CA PRO A 204 -7.32 -2.30 32.64
C PRO A 204 -5.95 -2.55 33.27
N ALA A 205 -5.94 -3.06 34.51
CA ALA A 205 -4.67 -3.45 35.14
C ALA A 205 -4.07 -4.68 34.43
N VAL A 206 -2.77 -4.63 34.14
CA VAL A 206 -1.97 -5.72 33.59
C VAL A 206 -0.67 -5.84 34.38
N ASP A 207 0.02 -6.96 34.24
CA ASP A 207 1.29 -7.18 34.94
C ASP A 207 2.45 -6.47 34.21
N ARG A 208 2.41 -6.43 32.88
CA ARG A 208 3.36 -5.67 32.05
C ARG A 208 2.80 -5.36 30.67
N GLN A 209 3.50 -4.50 29.92
CA GLN A 209 3.17 -4.18 28.53
C GLN A 209 4.38 -4.37 27.63
N LEU A 210 4.11 -4.75 26.38
CA LEU A 210 5.11 -4.95 25.32
C LEU A 210 4.63 -4.28 24.04
N THR A 211 5.50 -3.54 23.38
CA THR A 211 5.24 -3.02 22.03
C THR A 211 5.72 -4.03 20.99
N LEU A 212 4.87 -4.33 20.02
CA LEU A 212 5.17 -5.25 18.93
C LEU A 212 4.86 -4.53 17.60
N THR A 213 5.91 -4.30 16.80
CA THR A 213 5.76 -3.88 15.40
C THR A 213 5.62 -5.12 14.52
N LEU A 214 4.67 -5.09 13.60
CA LEU A 214 4.45 -6.12 12.59
C LEU A 214 4.86 -5.55 11.24
N ASP A 215 5.71 -6.28 10.52
CA ASP A 215 6.34 -5.81 9.30
C ASP A 215 6.64 -6.97 8.35
N ASP A 216 7.03 -6.69 7.12
CA ASP A 216 7.58 -7.67 6.20
C ASP A 216 8.64 -7.05 5.28
N LEU A 217 9.52 -7.89 4.75
CA LEU A 217 10.58 -7.48 3.82
C LEU A 217 10.57 -8.34 2.58
N LEU A 218 10.76 -7.72 1.41
CA LEU A 218 10.99 -8.44 0.16
C LEU A 218 12.49 -8.63 -0.07
N VAL A 219 13.01 -9.83 0.25
CA VAL A 219 14.43 -10.17 0.13
C VAL A 219 14.67 -11.02 -1.12
N GLU A 220 15.67 -10.65 -1.92
CA GLU A 220 16.12 -11.35 -3.11
C GLU A 220 17.60 -11.72 -3.00
N GLY A 221 17.86 -13.00 -2.78
CA GLY A 221 19.24 -13.47 -2.55
C GLY A 221 19.77 -12.98 -1.21
N ASP A 222 20.73 -12.08 -1.24
CA ASP A 222 21.43 -11.53 -0.07
C ASP A 222 21.14 -10.02 0.16
N HIS A 223 20.12 -9.48 -0.48
CA HIS A 223 19.74 -8.06 -0.35
C HIS A 223 18.22 -7.86 -0.41
N ILE A 224 17.74 -6.72 0.06
CA ILE A 224 16.36 -6.29 -0.13
C ILE A 224 16.14 -6.02 -1.62
N ALA A 225 14.99 -6.45 -2.18
CA ALA A 225 14.65 -6.22 -3.58
C ALA A 225 14.91 -4.76 -3.98
N PRO A 226 15.63 -4.49 -5.07
CA PRO A 226 16.18 -3.17 -5.35
C PRO A 226 15.13 -2.07 -5.49
N PHE A 227 15.46 -0.90 -4.98
CA PHE A 227 14.67 0.33 -5.15
C PHE A 227 15.30 1.25 -6.18
N ARG A 228 14.48 1.90 -7.00
CA ARG A 228 14.92 2.94 -7.92
C ARG A 228 14.98 4.30 -7.21
N ARG A 229 16.02 5.09 -7.54
CA ARG A 229 16.12 6.49 -7.09
C ARG A 229 15.11 7.39 -7.78
N SER A 230 14.76 7.05 -9.03
CA SER A 230 13.86 7.84 -9.88
C SER A 230 12.38 7.77 -9.48
N GLY A 231 11.96 6.80 -8.67
CA GLY A 231 10.58 6.67 -8.20
C GLY A 231 10.21 5.27 -7.71
N PRO A 232 8.99 5.09 -7.20
CA PRO A 232 8.52 3.81 -6.69
C PRO A 232 8.35 2.78 -7.80
N THR A 233 8.43 1.51 -7.41
CA THR A 233 8.09 0.32 -8.20
C THR A 233 7.11 -0.52 -7.41
N PHE A 234 6.56 -1.59 -7.97
CA PHE A 234 5.51 -2.40 -7.33
C PHE A 234 4.21 -1.62 -7.05
N THR A 235 3.93 -0.64 -7.88
CA THR A 235 2.82 0.29 -7.66
C THR A 235 1.43 -0.31 -7.89
N ALA A 236 1.34 -1.50 -8.52
CA ALA A 236 0.06 -2.16 -8.76
C ALA A 236 -0.53 -2.81 -7.49
N MET A 237 0.30 -3.46 -6.68
CA MET A 237 -0.14 -4.17 -5.47
C MET A 237 0.49 -3.58 -4.20
N GLY A 238 1.53 -2.75 -4.33
CA GLY A 238 2.46 -2.48 -3.25
C GLY A 238 3.50 -3.59 -3.10
N ARG A 239 4.47 -3.40 -2.23
CA ARG A 239 5.58 -4.33 -2.01
C ARG A 239 5.24 -5.30 -0.88
N PHE A 240 4.80 -6.51 -1.23
CA PHE A 240 4.64 -7.61 -0.27
C PHE A 240 5.96 -8.27 0.00
N GLY A 241 6.35 -8.36 1.26
CA GLY A 241 7.54 -9.06 1.71
C GLY A 241 7.40 -10.59 1.63
N ASN A 242 8.49 -11.28 1.48
CA ASN A 242 8.57 -12.74 1.59
C ASN A 242 9.13 -13.21 2.94
N ILE A 243 9.55 -12.27 3.80
CA ILE A 243 9.98 -12.49 5.18
C ILE A 243 9.12 -11.63 6.09
N LEU A 244 8.36 -12.27 6.99
CA LEU A 244 7.57 -11.57 7.99
C LEU A 244 8.44 -11.24 9.20
N LEU A 245 8.24 -10.05 9.77
CA LEU A 245 8.99 -9.56 10.92
C LEU A 245 8.06 -9.18 12.08
N ILE A 246 8.53 -9.41 13.27
CA ILE A 246 7.96 -8.93 14.53
C ILE A 246 9.06 -8.29 15.37
N ASN A 247 8.93 -6.99 15.67
CA ASN A 247 9.99 -6.18 16.27
C ASN A 247 11.33 -6.26 15.50
N GLY A 248 11.25 -6.33 14.17
CA GLY A 248 12.42 -6.42 13.31
C GLY A 248 13.10 -7.78 13.27
N GLU A 249 12.56 -8.82 13.92
CA GLU A 249 13.08 -10.19 13.95
C GLU A 249 12.08 -11.14 13.27
N THR A 250 12.56 -12.24 12.70
CA THR A 250 11.70 -13.23 12.03
C THR A 250 10.82 -14.02 13.00
N LYS A 251 11.19 -14.04 14.28
CA LYS A 251 10.47 -14.74 15.35
C LYS A 251 10.55 -13.96 16.66
N PHE A 252 9.42 -13.79 17.30
CA PHE A 252 9.35 -13.33 18.67
C PHE A 252 9.61 -14.48 19.64
N SER A 253 10.35 -14.21 20.71
CA SER A 253 10.55 -15.15 21.81
C SER A 253 10.38 -14.40 23.13
N GLY A 254 9.35 -14.77 23.88
CA GLY A 254 9.02 -14.21 25.19
C GLY A 254 8.78 -15.28 26.24
N GLU A 255 8.79 -14.85 27.49
CA GLU A 255 8.43 -15.67 28.64
C GLU A 255 7.22 -15.09 29.33
N ALA A 256 6.36 -15.93 29.92
CA ALA A 256 5.26 -15.52 30.76
C ALA A 256 5.03 -16.56 31.88
N ALA A 257 4.31 -16.14 32.91
CA ALA A 257 3.86 -17.02 33.98
C ALA A 257 2.35 -17.32 33.83
N GLN A 258 1.92 -18.47 34.27
CA GLN A 258 0.50 -18.80 34.36
C GLN A 258 -0.26 -17.76 35.21
N GLY A 259 -1.34 -17.21 34.68
CA GLY A 259 -2.14 -16.17 35.31
C GLY A 259 -1.65 -14.74 35.08
N GLU A 260 -0.51 -14.58 34.39
CA GLU A 260 -0.01 -13.27 34.00
C GLU A 260 -0.89 -12.67 32.89
N ILE A 261 -1.11 -11.35 32.95
CA ILE A 261 -1.73 -10.56 31.86
C ILE A 261 -0.67 -9.65 31.25
N VAL A 262 -0.45 -9.82 29.97
CA VAL A 262 0.46 -8.96 29.19
C VAL A 262 -0.34 -8.12 28.21
N ARG A 263 -0.17 -6.80 28.25
CA ARG A 263 -0.69 -5.90 27.23
C ARG A 263 0.25 -5.89 26.04
N LEU A 264 -0.25 -6.25 24.87
CA LEU A 264 0.46 -6.10 23.60
C LEU A 264 -0.03 -4.84 22.91
N LEU A 265 0.91 -3.94 22.61
CA LEU A 265 0.73 -2.72 21.84
C LEU A 265 1.16 -3.02 20.41
N LEU A 266 0.19 -3.28 19.53
CA LEU A 266 0.42 -3.76 18.17
C LEU A 266 0.43 -2.58 17.19
N VAL A 267 1.45 -2.48 16.36
CA VAL A 267 1.56 -1.49 15.26
C VAL A 267 1.89 -2.23 13.97
N ASN A 268 1.08 -2.06 12.94
CA ASN A 268 1.43 -2.55 11.61
C ASN A 268 2.30 -1.49 10.89
N THR A 269 3.57 -1.77 10.71
CA THR A 269 4.57 -0.89 10.09
C THR A 269 4.95 -1.32 8.68
N ALA A 270 4.31 -2.35 8.13
CA ALA A 270 4.55 -2.80 6.76
C ALA A 270 4.07 -1.79 5.72
N ASN A 271 4.74 -1.72 4.59
CA ASN A 271 4.35 -0.85 3.47
C ASN A 271 2.97 -1.19 2.91
N THR A 272 2.64 -2.49 2.84
CA THR A 272 1.45 -2.97 2.12
C THR A 272 0.67 -4.04 2.88
N ARG A 273 1.35 -4.94 3.57
CA ARG A 273 0.73 -6.15 4.14
C ARG A 273 -0.25 -5.84 5.26
N ILE A 274 -1.46 -6.40 5.13
CA ILE A 274 -2.43 -6.48 6.23
C ILE A 274 -2.05 -7.65 7.14
N PHE A 275 -2.06 -7.42 8.46
CA PHE A 275 -1.88 -8.47 9.45
C PHE A 275 -3.20 -8.84 10.11
N ASN A 276 -3.57 -10.11 10.10
CA ASN A 276 -4.61 -10.66 10.95
C ASN A 276 -3.91 -11.40 12.11
N PHE A 277 -3.61 -10.63 13.15
CA PHE A 277 -2.80 -11.07 14.27
C PHE A 277 -3.63 -11.87 15.28
N ALA A 278 -3.12 -13.02 15.70
CA ALA A 278 -3.79 -13.89 16.65
C ALA A 278 -2.81 -14.44 17.69
N VAL A 279 -3.32 -14.73 18.90
CA VAL A 279 -2.57 -15.36 19.98
C VAL A 279 -3.18 -16.72 20.26
N ARG A 280 -2.58 -17.78 19.75
CA ARG A 280 -3.07 -19.14 19.92
C ARG A 280 -2.55 -19.76 21.22
N GLY A 281 -3.44 -20.22 22.06
CA GLY A 281 -3.14 -20.84 23.36
C GLY A 281 -3.26 -19.90 24.55
N ALA A 282 -3.74 -18.68 24.36
CA ALA A 282 -4.08 -17.73 25.41
C ALA A 282 -5.39 -17.02 25.08
N ARG A 283 -5.97 -16.35 26.07
CA ARG A 283 -7.20 -15.58 25.89
C ARG A 283 -6.86 -14.13 25.61
N THR A 284 -7.49 -13.56 24.58
CA THR A 284 -7.17 -12.22 24.10
C THR A 284 -8.39 -11.32 24.21
N LYS A 285 -8.17 -10.11 24.73
CA LYS A 285 -9.19 -9.06 24.89
C LYS A 285 -8.73 -7.80 24.19
N LEU A 286 -9.53 -7.29 23.23
CA LEU A 286 -9.31 -6.02 22.57
C LEU A 286 -9.75 -4.89 23.52
N VAL A 287 -8.83 -3.98 23.82
CA VAL A 287 -9.05 -2.88 24.78
C VAL A 287 -8.86 -1.51 24.16
N GLY A 288 -8.07 -1.37 23.10
CA GLY A 288 -7.81 -0.09 22.44
C GLY A 288 -7.44 -0.22 20.99
N GLY A 289 -7.45 0.91 20.29
CA GLY A 289 -7.06 1.08 18.89
C GLY A 289 -6.10 2.25 18.71
N ASP A 290 -6.16 2.91 17.57
CA ASP A 290 -5.21 3.96 17.17
C ASP A 290 -5.07 5.06 18.25
N SER A 291 -6.16 5.77 18.57
CA SER A 291 -6.14 6.93 19.44
C SER A 291 -6.92 6.69 20.74
N GLY A 292 -6.58 5.62 21.47
CA GLY A 292 -7.13 5.35 22.79
C GLY A 292 -7.93 4.06 22.90
N ARG A 293 -8.79 3.98 23.91
CA ARG A 293 -9.56 2.78 24.22
C ARG A 293 -10.82 2.66 23.37
N TYR A 294 -11.30 1.42 23.18
CA TYR A 294 -12.61 1.15 22.61
C TYR A 294 -13.75 1.55 23.57
N GLU A 295 -14.92 1.87 23.01
CA GLU A 295 -16.13 2.06 23.78
C GLU A 295 -16.42 0.87 24.70
N ARG A 296 -16.27 -0.35 24.19
CA ARG A 296 -16.45 -1.61 24.91
C ARG A 296 -15.29 -2.55 24.66
N GLU A 297 -14.74 -3.08 25.74
CA GLU A 297 -13.78 -4.18 25.64
C GLU A 297 -14.48 -5.44 25.13
N THR A 298 -13.80 -6.23 24.29
CA THR A 298 -14.34 -7.46 23.68
C THR A 298 -13.30 -8.56 23.67
N PHE A 299 -13.72 -9.82 23.91
CA PHE A 299 -12.84 -10.96 23.64
C PHE A 299 -12.78 -11.19 22.12
N ILE A 300 -11.58 -11.52 21.66
CA ILE A 300 -11.30 -11.70 20.22
C ILE A 300 -10.43 -12.94 19.99
N ASP A 301 -10.57 -13.56 18.81
CA ASP A 301 -9.71 -14.64 18.35
C ASP A 301 -8.54 -14.12 17.51
N ALA A 302 -8.71 -12.97 16.85
CA ALA A 302 -7.71 -12.29 16.06
C ALA A 302 -8.07 -10.80 15.91
N VAL A 303 -7.08 -9.97 15.56
CA VAL A 303 -7.28 -8.55 15.22
C VAL A 303 -6.68 -8.26 13.85
N LEU A 304 -7.48 -7.63 12.99
CA LEU A 304 -7.06 -7.18 11.66
C LEU A 304 -6.41 -5.80 11.78
N LEU A 305 -5.23 -5.66 11.20
CA LEU A 305 -4.45 -4.43 11.19
C LEU A 305 -3.98 -4.15 9.77
N ALA A 306 -4.52 -3.15 9.13
CA ALA A 306 -3.97 -2.61 7.88
C ALA A 306 -2.67 -1.83 8.15
N PRO A 307 -1.85 -1.55 7.12
CA PRO A 307 -0.72 -0.63 7.26
C PRO A 307 -1.09 0.62 8.04
N SER A 308 -0.27 0.97 9.02
CA SER A 308 -0.43 2.07 9.98
C SER A 308 -1.53 1.94 11.04
N GLU A 309 -2.43 0.98 10.98
CA GLU A 309 -3.39 0.74 12.06
C GLU A 309 -2.70 0.15 13.31
N ARG A 310 -3.27 0.46 14.47
CA ARG A 310 -2.76 0.02 15.77
C ARG A 310 -3.89 -0.60 16.58
N ALA A 311 -3.52 -1.58 17.41
CA ALA A 311 -4.42 -2.19 18.39
C ALA A 311 -3.74 -2.39 19.73
N VAL A 312 -4.52 -2.30 20.78
CA VAL A 312 -4.11 -2.63 22.15
C VAL A 312 -4.90 -3.85 22.59
N VAL A 313 -4.19 -4.96 22.86
CA VAL A 313 -4.81 -6.21 23.30
C VAL A 313 -4.20 -6.67 24.61
N ASP A 314 -5.05 -7.09 25.55
CA ASP A 314 -4.62 -7.74 26.80
C ASP A 314 -4.70 -9.26 26.63
N VAL A 315 -3.61 -9.96 26.94
CA VAL A 315 -3.47 -11.41 26.80
C VAL A 315 -3.32 -12.05 28.16
N LEU A 316 -4.24 -12.95 28.53
CA LEU A 316 -4.16 -13.76 29.74
C LEU A 316 -3.56 -15.13 29.41
N PHE A 317 -2.44 -15.45 30.06
CA PHE A 317 -1.78 -16.76 29.95
C PHE A 317 -2.32 -17.69 31.04
N ASP A 318 -3.49 -18.30 30.83
CA ASP A 318 -4.16 -19.13 31.84
C ASP A 318 -3.67 -20.58 31.92
N THR A 319 -2.93 -21.04 30.91
CA THR A 319 -2.44 -22.41 30.80
C THR A 319 -0.92 -22.44 30.55
N PRO A 320 -0.14 -23.24 31.32
CA PRO A 320 1.29 -23.42 31.02
C PRO A 320 1.52 -24.12 29.68
N GLY A 321 2.65 -23.79 29.03
CA GLY A 321 3.05 -24.37 27.74
C GLY A 321 3.37 -23.29 26.72
N ASP A 322 3.41 -23.68 25.46
CA ASP A 322 3.73 -22.76 24.36
C ASP A 322 2.48 -22.02 23.87
N VAL A 323 2.57 -20.70 23.86
CA VAL A 323 1.59 -19.80 23.25
C VAL A 323 2.20 -19.22 21.99
N ARG A 324 1.47 -19.30 20.85
CA ARG A 324 1.96 -18.87 19.55
C ARG A 324 1.34 -17.56 19.11
N LEU A 325 2.17 -16.67 18.58
CA LEU A 325 1.75 -15.49 17.84
C LEU A 325 1.66 -15.86 16.36
N GLU A 326 0.53 -15.57 15.75
CA GLU A 326 0.24 -16.00 14.38
C GLU A 326 -0.25 -14.82 13.53
N HIS A 327 0.13 -14.79 12.26
CA HIS A 327 -0.57 -14.06 11.22
C HIS A 327 -1.41 -15.06 10.43
N ARG A 328 -2.72 -14.80 10.29
CA ARG A 328 -3.66 -15.70 9.64
C ARG A 328 -4.26 -15.08 8.40
N THR A 329 -4.06 -15.74 7.27
CA THR A 329 -4.76 -15.44 6.01
C THR A 329 -5.79 -16.53 5.74
N PRO A 330 -6.69 -16.39 4.75
CA PRO A 330 -7.60 -17.46 4.38
C PRO A 330 -6.92 -18.78 4.02
N ASP A 331 -5.73 -18.72 3.43
CA ASP A 331 -5.03 -19.88 2.90
C ASP A 331 -3.89 -20.37 3.80
N HIS A 332 -3.32 -19.50 4.66
CA HIS A 332 -2.11 -19.80 5.42
C HIS A 332 -2.17 -19.29 6.87
N VAL A 333 -1.41 -19.97 7.73
CA VAL A 333 -1.11 -19.51 9.07
C VAL A 333 0.41 -19.37 9.20
N TYR A 334 0.86 -18.15 9.39
CA TYR A 334 2.27 -17.83 9.58
C TYR A 334 2.60 -17.78 11.06
N ASP A 335 3.60 -18.52 11.49
CA ASP A 335 4.11 -18.50 12.86
C ASP A 335 5.04 -17.28 13.04
N LEU A 336 4.73 -16.39 13.96
CA LEU A 336 5.53 -15.21 14.33
C LEU A 336 6.36 -15.45 15.62
N GLY A 337 6.42 -16.69 16.14
CA GLY A 337 7.05 -17.02 17.40
C GLY A 337 6.05 -17.10 18.55
N GLY A 338 6.42 -16.72 19.76
CA GLY A 338 5.46 -16.80 20.87
C GLY A 338 6.06 -16.68 22.27
N PHE A 339 5.31 -17.17 23.24
CA PHE A 339 5.69 -17.16 24.64
C PHE A 339 5.82 -18.60 25.18
N SER A 340 6.83 -18.80 26.03
CA SER A 340 6.93 -19.99 26.88
C SER A 340 6.30 -19.64 28.25
N VAL A 341 5.18 -20.29 28.57
CA VAL A 341 4.42 -20.02 29.79
C VAL A 341 4.79 -21.03 30.86
N SER A 342 5.43 -20.56 31.93
CA SER A 342 5.78 -21.39 33.09
C SER A 342 4.56 -21.59 34.00
N ALA A 343 4.52 -22.73 34.72
CA ALA A 343 3.52 -22.98 35.76
C ALA A 343 3.67 -21.95 36.88
N GLY A 344 2.56 -21.41 37.38
CA GLY A 344 2.51 -20.41 38.43
C GLY A 344 1.12 -20.33 39.06
N GLU A 345 0.94 -19.44 40.04
CA GLU A 345 -0.36 -19.12 40.56
C GLU A 345 -0.90 -17.84 39.94
N ALA A 346 -2.19 -17.84 39.58
CA ALA A 346 -2.85 -16.68 39.01
C ALA A 346 -2.79 -15.47 39.93
N GLY A 347 -2.25 -14.36 39.43
CA GLY A 347 -2.21 -13.09 40.13
C GLY A 347 -3.62 -12.49 40.34
N PRO A 348 -3.74 -11.44 41.16
CA PRO A 348 -5.03 -10.77 41.40
C PRO A 348 -5.63 -10.15 40.15
N ALA A 349 -4.81 -9.74 39.17
CA ALA A 349 -5.24 -9.17 37.91
C ALA A 349 -6.03 -10.16 37.03
N ALA A 350 -5.71 -11.47 37.09
CA ALA A 350 -6.42 -12.50 36.33
C ALA A 350 -7.92 -12.55 36.58
N ARG A 351 -8.36 -12.22 37.80
CA ARG A 351 -9.80 -12.19 38.18
C ARG A 351 -10.52 -11.03 37.50
N SER A 352 -9.87 -9.91 37.26
CA SER A 352 -10.46 -8.73 36.61
C SER A 352 -10.51 -8.85 35.08
N PHE A 353 -9.80 -9.81 34.51
CA PHE A 353 -9.77 -10.03 33.05
C PHE A 353 -11.13 -10.38 32.45
N GLU A 354 -12.01 -11.05 33.24
CA GLU A 354 -13.37 -11.40 32.83
C GLU A 354 -14.30 -10.17 32.68
N VAL A 355 -13.93 -9.05 33.29
CA VAL A 355 -14.75 -7.84 33.21
C VAL A 355 -14.52 -7.13 31.90
N LEU A 356 -15.57 -6.99 31.11
CA LEU A 356 -15.57 -6.16 29.90
C LEU A 356 -16.00 -4.74 30.30
N ARG A 357 -15.05 -3.82 30.24
CA ARG A 357 -15.27 -2.43 30.62
C ARG A 357 -15.97 -1.67 29.51
N VAL A 358 -16.69 -0.63 29.88
CA VAL A 358 -17.37 0.30 28.97
C VAL A 358 -16.85 1.70 29.23
N ASP A 359 -16.50 2.43 28.15
CA ASP A 359 -16.14 3.84 28.23
C ASP A 359 -17.41 4.72 28.24
N PRO A 360 -17.72 5.40 29.34
CA PRO A 360 -18.92 6.21 29.42
C PRO A 360 -18.86 7.46 28.50
N GLN A 361 -17.65 7.97 28.18
CA GLN A 361 -17.50 9.13 27.31
C GLN A 361 -17.77 8.72 25.84
N LEU A 362 -17.18 7.61 25.38
CA LEU A 362 -17.46 7.09 24.04
C LEU A 362 -18.91 6.59 23.90
N THR A 363 -19.50 6.03 24.96
CA THR A 363 -20.94 5.67 24.95
C THR A 363 -21.82 6.92 24.78
N ALA A 364 -21.50 8.01 25.47
CA ALA A 364 -22.23 9.27 25.32
C ALA A 364 -22.01 9.86 23.90
N GLU A 365 -20.79 9.76 23.37
CA GLU A 365 -20.48 10.16 22.01
C GLU A 365 -21.26 9.33 20.99
N HIS A 366 -21.30 8.00 21.15
CA HIS A 366 -22.07 7.08 20.31
C HIS A 366 -23.54 7.46 20.24
N GLN A 367 -24.12 7.81 21.38
CA GLN A 367 -25.51 8.31 21.44
C GLN A 367 -25.67 9.65 20.73
N ALA A 368 -24.69 10.55 20.87
CA ALA A 368 -24.73 11.88 20.28
C ALA A 368 -24.64 11.86 18.76
N ILE A 369 -23.83 10.94 18.18
CA ILE A 369 -23.63 10.84 16.74
C ILE A 369 -24.70 10.01 16.01
N GLY A 370 -25.69 9.46 16.70
CA GLY A 370 -26.71 8.61 16.09
C GLY A 370 -27.41 9.26 14.89
N HIS A 371 -27.63 10.58 14.91
CA HIS A 371 -28.20 11.32 13.79
C HIS A 371 -27.22 11.49 12.61
N ASP A 372 -25.89 11.44 12.86
CA ASP A 372 -24.89 11.56 11.81
C ASP A 372 -24.82 10.30 10.93
N VAL A 373 -25.21 9.15 11.45
CA VAL A 373 -25.28 7.89 10.69
C VAL A 373 -26.24 8.02 9.52
N GLU A 374 -27.41 8.65 9.73
CA GLU A 374 -28.49 8.74 8.75
C GLU A 374 -28.37 9.97 7.81
N ARG A 375 -27.67 11.04 8.20
CA ARG A 375 -27.55 12.23 7.36
C ARG A 375 -26.70 11.97 6.14
N ALA A 376 -26.93 12.74 5.06
CA ALA A 376 -26.07 12.70 3.87
C ALA A 376 -24.62 13.05 4.23
N PRO A 377 -23.62 12.49 3.54
CA PRO A 377 -22.23 12.87 3.73
C PRO A 377 -21.98 14.31 3.25
N ASP A 378 -21.07 15.00 3.94
CA ASP A 378 -20.61 16.34 3.54
C ASP A 378 -19.61 16.27 2.39
N LYS A 379 -18.87 15.15 2.31
CA LYS A 379 -17.91 14.85 1.25
C LYS A 379 -17.99 13.38 0.86
N VAL A 380 -17.74 13.10 -0.43
CA VAL A 380 -17.66 11.73 -0.96
C VAL A 380 -16.34 11.59 -1.70
N LEU A 381 -15.49 10.69 -1.23
CA LEU A 381 -14.17 10.39 -1.78
C LEU A 381 -14.18 8.98 -2.38
N ALA A 382 -13.93 8.88 -3.68
CA ALA A 382 -13.81 7.60 -4.36
C ALA A 382 -12.35 7.18 -4.54
N PHE A 383 -12.09 5.88 -4.43
CA PHE A 383 -10.80 5.24 -4.63
C PHE A 383 -10.86 4.48 -5.94
N ILE A 384 -10.02 4.86 -6.91
CA ILE A 384 -10.06 4.36 -8.28
C ILE A 384 -8.65 4.05 -8.77
N SER A 385 -8.53 3.05 -9.63
CA SER A 385 -7.29 2.77 -10.36
C SER A 385 -7.49 2.75 -11.86
N SER A 386 -6.44 3.17 -12.58
CA SER A 386 -6.28 2.94 -14.01
C SER A 386 -4.97 2.22 -14.26
N MET A 387 -4.98 1.18 -15.09
CA MET A 387 -3.83 0.30 -15.30
C MET A 387 -3.44 0.21 -16.79
N PRO A 388 -2.83 1.28 -17.36
CA PRO A 388 -2.39 1.30 -18.75
C PRO A 388 -1.44 0.16 -19.12
N LEU A 389 -0.69 -0.37 -18.14
CA LEU A 389 0.18 -1.53 -18.31
C LEU A 389 -0.54 -2.73 -18.93
N LEU A 390 -1.79 -2.98 -18.52
CA LEU A 390 -2.58 -4.13 -18.99
C LEU A 390 -3.61 -3.76 -20.04
N TYR A 391 -4.21 -2.57 -19.93
CA TYR A 391 -5.39 -2.20 -20.72
C TYR A 391 -5.10 -1.15 -21.78
N GLY A 392 -3.88 -0.60 -21.80
CA GLY A 392 -3.51 0.56 -22.61
C GLY A 392 -4.02 1.86 -21.98
N GLU A 393 -3.57 3.00 -22.52
CA GLU A 393 -4.17 4.27 -22.14
C GLU A 393 -5.63 4.26 -22.58
N ASP A 394 -6.54 4.69 -21.70
CA ASP A 394 -7.89 5.08 -22.08
C ASP A 394 -7.80 6.37 -22.93
N ASN A 395 -7.17 6.23 -24.09
CA ASN A 395 -7.34 7.23 -25.12
C ASN A 395 -8.83 7.18 -25.47
N GLU A 396 -9.59 8.16 -25.07
CA GLU A 396 -10.76 8.63 -25.82
C GLU A 396 -10.29 9.05 -27.22
N ALA A 397 -9.71 8.10 -27.95
CA ALA A 397 -9.52 8.23 -29.38
C ALA A 397 -10.92 8.36 -29.94
N ALA A 398 -11.21 9.52 -30.48
CA ALA A 398 -12.46 9.93 -31.06
C ALA A 398 -13.23 8.73 -31.61
N SER A 399 -14.20 8.23 -30.86
CA SER A 399 -15.00 7.09 -31.25
C SER A 399 -15.80 7.54 -32.46
N THR A 400 -15.54 6.94 -33.59
CA THR A 400 -16.42 7.07 -34.74
C THR A 400 -17.65 6.25 -34.44
N TYR A 401 -18.80 6.86 -34.50
CA TYR A 401 -20.09 6.17 -34.34
C TYR A 401 -20.56 5.63 -35.68
N ALA A 402 -20.98 4.38 -35.74
CA ALA A 402 -21.49 3.76 -36.98
C ALA A 402 -22.87 3.12 -36.76
N CYS A 403 -23.65 3.02 -37.81
CA CYS A 403 -24.92 2.33 -37.77
C CYS A 403 -24.70 0.79 -37.81
N PRO A 404 -25.27 0.01 -36.88
CA PRO A 404 -25.15 -1.46 -36.90
C PRO A 404 -25.69 -2.13 -38.17
N MET A 405 -26.67 -1.48 -38.82
CA MET A 405 -27.29 -1.98 -40.06
C MET A 405 -26.73 -1.37 -41.34
N HIS A 406 -26.07 -0.18 -41.23
CA HIS A 406 -25.47 0.55 -42.33
C HIS A 406 -24.06 1.00 -41.93
N PRO A 407 -23.07 0.11 -41.92
CA PRO A 407 -21.73 0.40 -41.42
C PRO A 407 -21.01 1.57 -42.12
N GLU A 408 -21.44 1.89 -43.36
CA GLU A 408 -20.96 3.03 -44.12
C GLU A 408 -21.48 4.38 -43.60
N VAL A 409 -22.51 4.39 -42.75
CA VAL A 409 -23.03 5.61 -42.10
C VAL A 409 -22.29 5.80 -40.80
N THR A 410 -21.37 6.74 -40.78
CA THR A 410 -20.54 7.06 -39.62
C THR A 410 -20.67 8.53 -39.22
N ALA A 411 -20.43 8.85 -37.95
CA ALA A 411 -20.38 10.21 -37.40
C ALA A 411 -19.29 10.32 -36.31
N ALA A 412 -18.75 11.51 -36.08
CA ALA A 412 -17.79 11.79 -35.02
C ALA A 412 -18.47 11.97 -33.63
N GLU A 413 -19.79 12.09 -33.60
CA GLU A 413 -20.57 12.30 -32.39
C GLU A 413 -21.78 11.34 -32.37
N PRO A 414 -22.41 11.05 -31.20
CA PRO A 414 -23.63 10.27 -31.11
C PRO A 414 -24.74 10.86 -32.01
N ALA A 415 -25.24 10.08 -32.93
CA ALA A 415 -26.25 10.51 -33.92
C ALA A 415 -27.23 9.37 -34.25
N THR A 416 -28.23 9.66 -35.09
CA THR A 416 -29.12 8.63 -35.64
C THR A 416 -28.82 8.40 -37.12
N CYS A 417 -28.92 7.16 -37.54
CA CYS A 417 -28.69 6.78 -38.92
C CYS A 417 -29.80 7.35 -39.84
N PRO A 418 -29.46 8.18 -40.84
CA PRO A 418 -30.45 8.75 -41.75
C PRO A 418 -31.15 7.75 -42.65
N LYS A 419 -30.60 6.52 -42.75
CA LYS A 419 -31.17 5.47 -43.58
C LYS A 419 -32.21 4.62 -42.86
N CYS A 420 -32.04 4.39 -41.52
CA CYS A 420 -32.91 3.48 -40.77
C CYS A 420 -33.40 4.00 -39.43
N GLY A 421 -32.99 5.23 -39.00
CA GLY A 421 -33.43 5.84 -37.76
C GLY A 421 -32.82 5.24 -36.47
N MET A 422 -31.94 4.22 -36.57
CA MET A 422 -31.27 3.66 -35.39
C MET A 422 -30.16 4.54 -34.90
N LYS A 423 -29.92 4.55 -33.57
CA LYS A 423 -28.77 5.25 -32.97
C LYS A 423 -27.48 4.62 -33.49
N LEU A 424 -26.53 5.48 -33.86
CA LEU A 424 -25.17 5.05 -34.16
C LEU A 424 -24.51 4.57 -32.86
N VAL A 425 -23.75 3.49 -32.95
CA VAL A 425 -22.99 2.90 -31.82
C VAL A 425 -21.51 3.25 -31.98
N PRO A 426 -20.76 3.46 -30.89
CA PRO A 426 -19.32 3.72 -30.95
C PRO A 426 -18.58 2.55 -31.60
N VAL A 427 -17.74 2.86 -32.57
CA VAL A 427 -16.84 1.90 -33.21
C VAL A 427 -15.40 2.36 -32.95
N PRO A 428 -14.53 1.53 -32.38
CA PRO A 428 -13.14 1.89 -32.15
C PRO A 428 -12.45 2.28 -33.46
N THR A 429 -11.88 3.46 -33.53
CA THR A 429 -11.11 3.92 -34.70
C THR A 429 -9.76 3.22 -34.73
N LYS A 430 -9.66 2.07 -35.37
CA LYS A 430 -8.34 1.49 -35.71
C LYS A 430 -7.84 2.16 -36.97
N THR A 431 -6.75 2.89 -36.88
CA THR A 431 -5.98 3.39 -38.02
C THR A 431 -5.41 2.18 -38.76
N PHE A 432 -5.96 1.88 -39.93
CA PHE A 432 -5.55 0.76 -40.74
C PHE A 432 -4.26 1.13 -41.51
N VAL A 433 -3.15 0.55 -41.09
CA VAL A 433 -1.97 0.50 -41.96
C VAL A 433 -2.01 -0.86 -42.69
N PRO A 434 -2.21 -0.89 -44.03
CA PRO A 434 -2.19 -2.14 -44.73
C PRO A 434 -0.82 -2.78 -44.61
N THR A 435 -0.73 -4.01 -44.11
CA THR A 435 0.53 -4.73 -43.93
C THR A 435 0.97 -5.48 -45.15
N SER A 436 0.09 -5.65 -46.12
CA SER A 436 0.44 -6.30 -47.40
C SER A 436 -0.55 -5.94 -48.51
N TYR A 437 -0.12 -6.11 -49.76
CA TYR A 437 -0.91 -5.93 -50.97
C TYR A 437 -0.84 -7.23 -51.79
N ALA A 438 -1.96 -7.70 -52.34
CA ALA A 438 -2.00 -8.90 -53.17
C ALA A 438 -2.70 -8.66 -54.52
N CYS A 439 -2.39 -9.47 -55.49
CA CYS A 439 -3.08 -9.42 -56.77
C CYS A 439 -4.42 -10.15 -56.71
N PRO A 440 -5.56 -9.53 -57.10
CA PRO A 440 -6.85 -10.19 -57.11
C PRO A 440 -6.93 -11.46 -57.94
N MET A 441 -6.11 -11.54 -59.04
CA MET A 441 -6.07 -12.68 -59.96
C MET A 441 -4.97 -13.68 -59.64
N HIS A 442 -3.95 -13.25 -58.84
CA HIS A 442 -2.83 -14.10 -58.46
C HIS A 442 -2.55 -13.90 -56.96
N PRO A 443 -3.30 -14.54 -56.09
CA PRO A 443 -3.22 -14.35 -54.62
C PRO A 443 -1.85 -14.68 -54.04
N ASP A 444 -1.06 -15.48 -54.76
CA ASP A 444 0.32 -15.82 -54.42
C ASP A 444 1.33 -14.69 -54.69
N VAL A 445 0.91 -13.62 -55.37
CA VAL A 445 1.74 -12.44 -55.63
C VAL A 445 1.38 -11.37 -54.61
N THR A 446 2.22 -11.24 -53.55
CA THR A 446 2.07 -10.27 -52.48
C THR A 446 3.25 -9.29 -52.46
N ALA A 447 3.04 -8.09 -51.88
CA ALA A 447 4.04 -7.06 -51.63
C ALA A 447 3.74 -6.28 -50.34
N SER A 448 4.78 -5.73 -49.73
CA SER A 448 4.66 -4.85 -48.57
C SER A 448 4.25 -3.42 -48.90
N GLU A 449 4.29 -3.04 -50.18
CA GLU A 449 3.97 -1.70 -50.66
C GLU A 449 3.00 -1.76 -51.84
N PRO A 450 2.25 -0.66 -52.13
CA PRO A 450 1.40 -0.58 -53.30
C PRO A 450 2.20 -0.77 -54.59
N GLY A 451 1.71 -1.64 -55.48
CA GLY A 451 2.47 -1.96 -56.71
C GLY A 451 1.60 -2.62 -57.78
N ARG A 452 2.23 -3.24 -58.75
CA ARG A 452 1.59 -4.01 -59.80
C ARG A 452 2.01 -5.49 -59.73
N CYS A 453 1.09 -6.36 -60.06
CA CYS A 453 1.35 -7.78 -60.16
C CYS A 453 2.36 -8.10 -61.26
N ARG A 454 3.43 -8.82 -60.92
CA ARG A 454 4.46 -9.24 -61.88
C ARG A 454 4.00 -10.28 -62.92
N LYS A 455 2.82 -10.89 -62.70
CA LYS A 455 2.24 -11.90 -63.61
C LYS A 455 1.23 -11.31 -64.61
N CYS A 456 0.39 -10.32 -64.18
CA CYS A 456 -0.68 -9.78 -65.03
C CYS A 456 -0.74 -8.25 -65.05
N PHE A 457 0.18 -7.53 -64.42
CA PHE A 457 0.32 -6.07 -64.38
C PHE A 457 -0.87 -5.33 -63.74
N MET A 458 -1.89 -6.04 -63.19
CA MET A 458 -2.94 -5.41 -62.40
C MET A 458 -2.38 -4.77 -61.13
N LYS A 459 -3.02 -3.69 -60.66
CA LYS A 459 -2.68 -3.09 -59.38
C LYS A 459 -2.92 -4.10 -58.28
N LEU A 460 -1.96 -4.21 -57.37
CA LEU A 460 -2.15 -4.94 -56.12
C LEU A 460 -3.13 -4.19 -55.24
N VAL A 461 -4.05 -4.89 -54.64
CA VAL A 461 -5.03 -4.35 -53.66
C VAL A 461 -4.57 -4.65 -52.25
N ALA A 462 -4.82 -3.73 -51.32
CA ALA A 462 -4.56 -3.96 -49.91
C ALA A 462 -5.29 -5.22 -49.41
N VAL A 463 -4.55 -6.17 -48.90
CA VAL A 463 -5.11 -7.35 -48.25
C VAL A 463 -5.56 -6.89 -46.88
N GLN A 464 -6.88 -6.95 -46.60
CA GLN A 464 -7.39 -6.79 -45.26
C GLN A 464 -6.84 -7.93 -44.42
N ALA A 465 -6.01 -7.60 -43.43
CA ALA A 465 -5.69 -8.57 -42.42
C ALA A 465 -7.04 -9.02 -41.82
N THR A 466 -7.31 -10.31 -41.90
CA THR A 466 -8.49 -10.90 -41.26
C THR A 466 -8.37 -10.50 -39.80
N THR A 467 -9.30 -9.70 -39.29
CA THR A 467 -9.35 -9.34 -37.90
C THR A 467 -9.51 -10.67 -37.16
N VAL A 468 -8.44 -11.15 -36.54
CA VAL A 468 -8.52 -12.29 -35.63
C VAL A 468 -9.37 -11.78 -34.50
N ILE A 469 -10.64 -12.19 -34.46
CA ILE A 469 -11.49 -11.97 -33.31
C ILE A 469 -10.80 -12.69 -32.17
N PRO A 470 -10.44 -12.01 -31.06
CA PRO A 470 -9.80 -12.68 -29.94
C PRO A 470 -10.62 -13.89 -29.55
N THR A 471 -10.01 -15.06 -29.51
CA THR A 471 -10.73 -16.32 -29.27
C THR A 471 -11.03 -16.49 -27.78
N SER A 472 -10.39 -15.74 -26.90
CA SER A 472 -10.64 -15.78 -25.47
C SER A 472 -10.11 -14.52 -24.76
N TYR A 473 -10.67 -14.29 -23.60
CA TYR A 473 -10.23 -13.29 -22.63
C TYR A 473 -9.85 -14.04 -21.35
N ILE A 474 -8.77 -13.61 -20.68
CA ILE A 474 -8.21 -14.26 -19.49
C ILE A 474 -8.01 -13.23 -18.38
N CYS A 475 -8.18 -13.65 -17.14
CA CYS A 475 -7.84 -12.78 -16.01
C CYS A 475 -6.32 -12.77 -15.81
N PRO A 476 -5.68 -11.59 -15.66
CA PRO A 476 -4.25 -11.49 -15.37
C PRO A 476 -3.85 -12.19 -14.07
N MET A 477 -4.67 -12.07 -13.02
CA MET A 477 -4.45 -12.71 -11.71
C MET A 477 -4.88 -14.18 -11.66
N HIS A 478 -5.92 -14.54 -12.42
CA HIS A 478 -6.51 -15.88 -12.39
C HIS A 478 -6.46 -16.51 -13.78
N PRO A 479 -5.33 -17.05 -14.23
CA PRO A 479 -5.17 -17.60 -15.59
C PRO A 479 -6.15 -18.71 -15.95
N GLY A 480 -6.74 -19.38 -14.96
CA GLY A 480 -7.81 -20.35 -15.14
C GLY A 480 -9.19 -19.72 -15.42
N VAL A 481 -9.36 -18.41 -15.24
CA VAL A 481 -10.62 -17.70 -15.55
C VAL A 481 -10.55 -17.18 -16.97
N THR A 482 -11.29 -17.82 -17.87
CA THR A 482 -11.36 -17.46 -19.30
C THR A 482 -12.79 -17.16 -19.71
N ALA A 483 -12.97 -16.27 -20.68
CA ALA A 483 -14.26 -15.94 -21.27
C ALA A 483 -14.16 -15.75 -22.79
N SER A 484 -15.25 -15.95 -23.50
CA SER A 484 -15.34 -15.72 -24.95
C SER A 484 -15.71 -14.28 -25.33
N LYS A 485 -15.92 -13.41 -24.33
CA LYS A 485 -16.29 -12.00 -24.48
C LYS A 485 -15.53 -11.15 -23.47
N PRO A 486 -15.31 -9.85 -23.75
CA PRO A 486 -14.82 -8.91 -22.76
C PRO A 486 -15.70 -8.95 -21.51
N GLY A 487 -15.09 -8.82 -20.34
CA GLY A 487 -15.80 -8.84 -19.06
C GLY A 487 -14.85 -8.69 -17.89
N ARG A 488 -15.34 -8.95 -16.69
CA ARG A 488 -14.58 -8.91 -15.45
C ARG A 488 -14.43 -10.31 -14.85
N CYS A 489 -13.33 -10.53 -14.17
CA CYS A 489 -13.06 -11.78 -13.46
C CYS A 489 -14.02 -11.93 -12.28
N PRO A 490 -14.75 -13.07 -12.16
CA PRO A 490 -15.66 -13.27 -11.03
C PRO A 490 -14.94 -13.46 -9.68
N LYS A 491 -13.62 -13.66 -9.69
CA LYS A 491 -12.84 -13.85 -8.46
C LYS A 491 -12.24 -12.56 -7.91
N CYS A 492 -11.70 -11.69 -8.76
CA CYS A 492 -11.01 -10.45 -8.34
C CYS A 492 -11.55 -9.19 -9.02
N TRP A 493 -12.59 -9.30 -9.83
CA TRP A 493 -13.27 -8.22 -10.54
C TRP A 493 -12.42 -7.43 -11.56
N MET A 494 -11.12 -7.75 -11.71
CA MET A 494 -10.28 -7.13 -12.76
C MET A 494 -10.85 -7.37 -14.16
N LYS A 495 -10.67 -6.41 -15.05
CA LYS A 495 -11.00 -6.57 -16.48
C LYS A 495 -10.21 -7.75 -17.07
N LEU A 496 -10.87 -8.56 -17.89
CA LEU A 496 -10.22 -9.65 -18.62
C LEU A 496 -9.44 -9.06 -19.80
N VAL A 497 -8.19 -9.51 -19.99
CA VAL A 497 -7.33 -9.16 -21.13
C VAL A 497 -7.48 -10.16 -22.25
N VAL A 498 -7.19 -9.73 -23.48
CA VAL A 498 -7.21 -10.61 -24.66
C VAL A 498 -6.14 -11.70 -24.53
N SER A 499 -6.52 -12.94 -24.77
CA SER A 499 -5.62 -14.10 -24.80
C SER A 499 -5.54 -14.66 -26.21
N ASP A 500 -4.34 -14.89 -26.70
CA ASP A 500 -4.10 -15.56 -27.99
C ASP A 500 -4.25 -17.09 -27.90
N VAL A 501 -4.49 -17.63 -26.71
CA VAL A 501 -4.70 -19.06 -26.47
C VAL A 501 -6.19 -19.39 -26.66
N PRO A 502 -6.57 -20.32 -27.56
CA PRO A 502 -7.94 -20.75 -27.71
C PRO A 502 -8.50 -21.31 -26.39
N ALA A 503 -9.73 -20.95 -26.05
CA ALA A 503 -10.40 -21.37 -24.80
C ALA A 503 -10.44 -22.92 -24.61
N THR A 504 -10.20 -23.69 -25.66
CA THR A 504 -10.16 -25.18 -25.64
C THR A 504 -8.79 -25.76 -25.26
N ALA A 505 -7.75 -24.93 -25.18
CA ALA A 505 -6.38 -25.34 -24.82
C ALA A 505 -6.04 -25.08 -23.33
N ALA A 506 -7.02 -24.69 -22.53
CA ALA A 506 -6.85 -24.56 -21.09
C ALA A 506 -6.36 -25.90 -20.51
N ALA A 507 -5.19 -25.87 -19.90
CA ALA A 507 -4.52 -27.00 -19.30
C ALA A 507 -5.50 -27.82 -18.44
N LYS A 508 -5.37 -29.16 -18.53
CA LYS A 508 -6.03 -30.07 -17.58
C LYS A 508 -5.76 -29.56 -16.16
N PRO A 509 -6.75 -29.60 -15.26
CA PRO A 509 -6.54 -29.26 -13.87
C PRO A 509 -5.32 -30.03 -13.37
N HIS A 510 -4.39 -29.31 -12.75
CA HIS A 510 -3.35 -29.94 -11.96
C HIS A 510 -4.08 -30.70 -10.85
N ASP A 511 -3.81 -32.03 -10.70
CA ASP A 511 -4.31 -32.86 -9.62
C ASP A 511 -3.59 -32.50 -8.31
N GLY A 512 -3.75 -31.25 -7.85
CA GLY A 512 -3.56 -30.83 -6.49
C GLY A 512 -4.92 -30.93 -5.77
N PRO A 513 -4.95 -31.05 -4.43
CA PRO A 513 -6.21 -31.06 -3.70
C PRO A 513 -7.02 -29.81 -4.09
N PRO A 514 -8.37 -29.92 -4.21
CA PRO A 514 -9.19 -28.82 -4.65
C PRO A 514 -8.96 -27.65 -3.69
N HIS A 515 -8.32 -26.58 -4.20
CA HIS A 515 -8.34 -25.30 -3.52
C HIS A 515 -9.81 -24.92 -3.35
N GLY A 516 -10.25 -24.79 -2.09
CA GLY A 516 -11.61 -24.50 -1.74
C GLY A 516 -12.14 -23.37 -2.61
N GLY A 517 -13.37 -23.54 -3.16
CA GLY A 517 -13.98 -22.52 -3.96
C GLY A 517 -14.01 -21.22 -3.17
N HIS A 518 -13.24 -20.22 -3.63
CA HIS A 518 -13.34 -18.88 -3.10
C HIS A 518 -14.77 -18.39 -3.41
N GLU A 519 -15.62 -18.37 -2.41
CA GLU A 519 -16.70 -17.41 -2.34
C GLU A 519 -16.10 -16.03 -2.61
N ALA A 520 -16.84 -15.11 -3.21
CA ALA A 520 -16.38 -13.75 -3.55
C ALA A 520 -15.44 -13.25 -2.46
N GLY A 521 -14.16 -12.99 -2.80
CA GLY A 521 -13.10 -12.75 -1.83
C GLY A 521 -13.50 -11.68 -0.82
N ASP A 522 -12.95 -11.71 0.37
CA ASP A 522 -13.28 -10.79 1.48
C ASP A 522 -12.90 -9.31 1.20
N GLY A 523 -12.48 -9.01 -0.05
CA GLY A 523 -12.09 -7.68 -0.51
C GLY A 523 -10.69 -7.25 -0.03
N LEU A 524 -9.87 -8.20 0.42
CA LEU A 524 -8.50 -7.99 0.87
C LEU A 524 -7.51 -8.76 0.00
N GLU A 525 -6.42 -8.10 -0.34
CA GLU A 525 -5.26 -8.75 -0.94
C GLU A 525 -4.30 -9.15 0.17
N TRP A 526 -4.14 -10.45 0.36
CA TRP A 526 -3.30 -11.01 1.42
C TRP A 526 -1.86 -11.27 1.00
N GLU A 527 -1.64 -11.43 -0.30
CA GLU A 527 -0.36 -11.75 -0.92
C GLU A 527 -0.28 -11.10 -2.31
N ASP A 528 0.93 -10.95 -2.85
CA ASP A 528 1.11 -10.53 -4.25
C ASP A 528 0.71 -11.66 -5.20
N LEU A 529 -0.49 -11.57 -5.76
CA LEU A 529 -1.03 -12.57 -6.70
C LEU A 529 -0.58 -12.35 -8.16
N MET A 530 0.12 -11.25 -8.45
CA MET A 530 0.64 -10.95 -9.79
C MET A 530 2.08 -10.40 -9.78
N PRO A 531 3.05 -11.12 -9.19
CA PRO A 531 4.37 -10.58 -8.88
C PRO A 531 5.15 -10.08 -10.09
N ALA A 532 4.99 -10.69 -11.27
CA ALA A 532 5.65 -10.24 -12.50
C ALA A 532 5.10 -8.90 -13.00
N ILE A 533 3.78 -8.71 -12.94
CA ILE A 533 3.10 -7.47 -13.34
C ILE A 533 3.40 -6.38 -12.32
N ASN A 534 3.27 -6.72 -11.04
CA ASN A 534 3.53 -5.80 -9.93
C ASN A 534 4.97 -5.25 -9.97
N ARG A 535 5.96 -6.12 -10.18
CA ARG A 535 7.37 -5.71 -10.35
C ARG A 535 7.59 -4.77 -11.53
N ALA A 536 6.82 -4.91 -12.62
CA ALA A 536 6.92 -4.08 -13.82
C ALA A 536 6.11 -2.78 -13.71
N SER A 537 5.30 -2.62 -12.67
CA SER A 537 4.48 -1.44 -12.47
C SER A 537 5.27 -0.27 -11.85
N ASP A 538 4.96 0.92 -12.33
CA ASP A 538 5.45 2.21 -11.83
C ASP A 538 4.38 3.28 -12.07
N PRO A 539 4.52 4.53 -11.56
CA PRO A 539 3.49 5.56 -11.71
C PRO A 539 3.16 5.95 -13.16
N SER A 540 3.98 5.56 -14.13
CA SER A 540 3.71 5.83 -15.55
C SER A 540 2.72 4.83 -16.18
N ASN A 541 2.48 3.69 -15.52
CA ASN A 541 1.71 2.59 -16.08
C ASN A 541 0.71 1.96 -15.10
N MET A 542 0.68 2.45 -13.86
CA MET A 542 -0.33 2.18 -12.84
C MET A 542 -0.66 3.50 -12.14
N ILE A 543 -1.91 3.94 -12.24
CA ILE A 543 -2.35 5.25 -11.76
C ILE A 543 -3.40 5.05 -10.68
N TRP A 544 -3.10 5.52 -9.48
CA TRP A 544 -4.01 5.54 -8.35
C TRP A 544 -4.65 6.91 -8.18
N LYS A 545 -5.96 6.95 -7.91
CA LYS A 545 -6.73 8.18 -7.82
C LYS A 545 -7.64 8.20 -6.59
N LEU A 546 -7.58 9.30 -5.87
CA LEU A 546 -8.64 9.77 -4.99
C LEU A 546 -9.48 10.76 -5.78
N VAL A 547 -10.79 10.61 -5.80
CA VAL A 547 -11.69 11.46 -6.60
C VAL A 547 -12.78 12.03 -5.69
N ASP A 548 -12.83 13.36 -5.59
CA ASP A 548 -13.95 14.06 -4.94
C ASP A 548 -15.18 14.00 -5.85
N ARG A 549 -16.19 13.26 -5.45
CA ARG A 549 -17.42 13.05 -6.25
C ARG A 549 -18.34 14.27 -6.34
N GLU A 550 -18.06 15.35 -5.61
CA GLU A 550 -18.78 16.62 -5.76
C GLU A 550 -18.21 17.46 -6.91
N THR A 551 -16.88 17.46 -7.05
CA THR A 551 -16.17 18.34 -8.00
C THR A 551 -15.50 17.60 -9.14
N GLU A 552 -15.42 16.25 -9.08
CA GLU A 552 -14.65 15.37 -9.95
C GLU A 552 -13.14 15.72 -9.97
N ALA A 553 -12.66 16.43 -8.95
CA ALA A 553 -11.24 16.71 -8.78
C ALA A 553 -10.50 15.44 -8.32
N GLU A 554 -9.28 15.25 -8.85
CA GLU A 554 -8.46 14.08 -8.60
C GLU A 554 -7.20 14.44 -7.79
N ASN A 555 -6.85 13.63 -6.78
CA ASN A 555 -5.60 13.70 -6.01
C ASN A 555 -5.30 15.15 -5.55
N GLY A 556 -4.10 15.67 -5.81
CA GLY A 556 -3.69 17.02 -5.43
C GLY A 556 -4.54 18.18 -5.99
N ALA A 557 -5.51 17.91 -6.87
CA ALA A 557 -6.49 18.92 -7.33
C ALA A 557 -7.73 19.02 -6.42
N ILE A 558 -7.89 18.10 -5.45
CA ILE A 558 -8.97 18.18 -4.44
C ILE A 558 -8.71 19.36 -3.51
N ALA A 559 -9.69 20.25 -3.37
CA ALA A 559 -9.56 21.50 -2.60
C ALA A 559 -10.61 21.56 -1.49
N TRP A 560 -10.51 20.66 -0.51
CA TRP A 560 -11.38 20.72 0.68
C TRP A 560 -10.93 21.82 1.64
N ALA A 561 -11.89 22.45 2.30
CA ALA A 561 -11.64 23.47 3.31
C ALA A 561 -12.62 23.28 4.48
N PHE A 562 -12.08 23.22 5.68
CA PHE A 562 -12.85 23.05 6.91
C PHE A 562 -12.46 24.12 7.95
N ARG A 563 -13.16 24.12 9.09
CA ARG A 563 -12.88 25.03 10.21
C ARG A 563 -12.72 24.24 11.49
N VAL A 564 -11.85 24.68 12.36
CA VAL A 564 -11.76 24.12 13.71
C VAL A 564 -13.12 24.13 14.40
N GLY A 565 -13.57 22.97 14.85
CA GLY A 565 -14.87 22.72 15.45
C GLY A 565 -15.93 22.16 14.52
N ASP A 566 -15.61 22.01 13.21
CA ASP A 566 -16.48 21.29 12.28
C ASP A 566 -16.47 19.79 12.60
N ARG A 567 -17.62 19.14 12.38
CA ARG A 567 -17.77 17.68 12.37
C ARG A 567 -18.21 17.27 10.97
N VAL A 568 -17.30 16.70 10.23
CA VAL A 568 -17.45 16.46 8.78
C VAL A 568 -17.69 14.97 8.55
N LYS A 569 -18.87 14.63 8.01
CA LYS A 569 -19.14 13.27 7.52
C LYS A 569 -18.53 13.07 6.16
N ILE A 570 -17.58 12.15 6.06
CA ILE A 570 -16.93 11.79 4.80
C ILE A 570 -17.32 10.36 4.44
N ARG A 571 -17.84 10.17 3.24
CA ARG A 571 -18.08 8.84 2.67
C ARG A 571 -16.89 8.45 1.81
N LEU A 572 -16.28 7.33 2.13
CA LEU A 572 -15.18 6.70 1.42
C LEU A 572 -15.74 5.55 0.60
N VAL A 573 -15.52 5.53 -0.72
CA VAL A 573 -16.06 4.54 -1.65
C VAL A 573 -14.93 3.88 -2.42
N ASN A 574 -14.66 2.62 -2.18
CA ASN A 574 -13.69 1.86 -2.96
C ASN A 574 -14.38 1.22 -4.17
N GLU A 575 -14.22 1.82 -5.35
CA GLU A 575 -15.03 1.50 -6.52
C GLU A 575 -14.57 0.23 -7.23
N MET A 576 -15.50 -0.74 -7.36
CA MET A 576 -15.27 -2.00 -8.09
C MET A 576 -15.12 -1.81 -9.61
N GLU A 577 -15.54 -0.68 -10.16
CA GLU A 577 -15.38 -0.37 -11.59
C GLU A 577 -13.97 0.07 -11.97
N SER A 578 -13.05 0.20 -11.01
CA SER A 578 -11.61 0.38 -11.24
C SER A 578 -10.99 -0.71 -12.11
N ASP A 579 -9.86 -0.43 -12.74
CA ASP A 579 -9.10 -1.44 -13.49
C ASP A 579 -8.53 -2.52 -12.59
N HIS A 580 -8.08 -2.13 -11.40
CA HIS A 580 -7.57 -3.00 -10.36
C HIS A 580 -8.16 -2.61 -9.00
N PRO A 581 -9.36 -3.13 -8.63
CA PRO A 581 -9.92 -2.92 -7.31
C PRO A 581 -9.04 -3.60 -6.25
N MET A 582 -8.54 -2.84 -5.30
CA MET A 582 -7.71 -3.32 -4.20
C MET A 582 -8.15 -2.65 -2.90
N HIS A 583 -7.81 -3.20 -1.75
CA HIS A 583 -8.05 -2.56 -0.46
C HIS A 583 -7.13 -1.34 -0.25
N HIS A 584 -7.59 -0.38 0.55
CA HIS A 584 -6.84 0.83 0.87
C HIS A 584 -6.94 1.16 2.36
N PRO A 585 -5.84 1.23 3.13
CA PRO A 585 -5.80 1.94 4.40
C PRO A 585 -5.78 3.45 4.10
N PHE A 586 -6.81 4.17 4.52
CA PHE A 586 -6.90 5.62 4.32
C PHE A 586 -6.59 6.35 5.60
N HIS A 587 -5.62 7.25 5.55
CA HIS A 587 -5.15 8.05 6.67
C HIS A 587 -5.45 9.52 6.49
N ILE A 588 -5.79 10.19 7.60
CA ILE A 588 -5.92 11.65 7.71
C ILE A 588 -4.94 12.14 8.76
N HIS A 589 -4.05 13.05 8.37
CA HIS A 589 -3.06 13.67 9.24
C HIS A 589 -3.69 14.50 10.36
N GLY A 590 -2.90 15.11 11.19
CA GLY A 590 -3.22 15.76 12.46
C GLY A 590 -4.30 16.86 12.48
N ALA A 591 -5.13 16.99 11.42
CA ALA A 591 -6.30 17.89 11.39
C ALA A 591 -7.28 17.61 12.54
N GLY A 592 -7.35 16.36 12.95
CA GLY A 592 -8.25 15.85 13.95
C GLY A 592 -8.16 14.33 14.05
N ARG A 593 -9.19 13.70 14.56
CA ARG A 593 -9.37 12.26 14.56
C ARG A 593 -10.82 11.96 14.17
N PHE A 594 -11.09 10.74 13.75
CA PHE A 594 -12.44 10.39 13.30
C PHE A 594 -12.99 9.14 13.98
N LEU A 595 -14.31 9.03 13.95
CA LEU A 595 -15.05 7.81 14.28
C LEU A 595 -15.56 7.17 13.00
N ILE A 596 -15.57 5.84 12.95
CA ILE A 596 -16.30 5.14 11.89
C ILE A 596 -17.78 5.16 12.27
N LEU A 597 -18.63 5.62 11.36
CA LEU A 597 -20.08 5.65 11.55
C LEU A 597 -20.75 4.37 11.04
N SER A 598 -20.33 3.90 9.87
CA SER A 598 -20.91 2.71 9.24
C SER A 598 -19.97 2.09 8.21
N ARG A 599 -20.19 0.80 7.93
CA ARG A 599 -19.56 0.05 6.83
C ARG A 599 -20.67 -0.59 6.00
N ASP A 600 -20.70 -0.29 4.69
CA ASP A 600 -21.72 -0.74 3.74
C ASP A 600 -23.17 -0.44 4.19
N GLY A 601 -23.33 0.63 4.98
CA GLY A 601 -24.60 1.06 5.57
C GLY A 601 -24.91 0.47 6.95
N ASP A 602 -24.18 -0.54 7.40
CA ASP A 602 -24.32 -1.10 8.75
C ASP A 602 -23.60 -0.21 9.77
N PRO A 603 -24.29 0.31 10.79
CA PRO A 603 -23.68 1.17 11.81
C PRO A 603 -22.55 0.46 12.56
N GLU A 604 -21.48 1.22 12.87
CA GLU A 604 -20.38 0.71 13.70
C GLU A 604 -20.89 0.45 15.13
N SER A 605 -20.62 -0.74 15.60
CA SER A 605 -21.18 -1.21 16.88
C SER A 605 -20.30 -0.91 18.09
N ASN A 606 -19.02 -0.58 17.89
CA ASN A 606 -18.03 -0.39 18.96
C ASN A 606 -17.02 0.69 18.60
N LEU A 607 -17.21 1.89 19.07
CA LEU A 607 -16.43 3.05 18.69
C LEU A 607 -15.02 3.05 19.27
N VAL A 608 -14.10 3.57 18.48
CA VAL A 608 -12.74 3.98 18.88
C VAL A 608 -12.32 5.16 18.02
N TRP A 609 -11.59 6.11 18.59
CA TRP A 609 -11.00 7.18 17.81
C TRP A 609 -9.88 6.65 16.92
N LYS A 610 -9.91 7.05 15.65
CA LYS A 610 -8.99 6.59 14.61
C LYS A 610 -8.42 7.76 13.83
N ASP A 611 -7.30 7.50 13.19
CA ASP A 611 -6.67 8.34 12.17
C ASP A 611 -6.49 7.58 10.84
N THR A 612 -6.61 6.26 10.88
CA THR A 612 -6.50 5.37 9.72
C THR A 612 -7.67 4.40 9.66
N VAL A 613 -8.20 4.14 8.47
CA VAL A 613 -9.30 3.19 8.25
C VAL A 613 -9.07 2.32 7.03
N LEU A 614 -9.19 1.00 7.20
CA LEU A 614 -9.14 0.04 6.09
C LEU A 614 -10.45 0.08 5.29
N LEU A 615 -10.33 0.30 3.98
CA LEU A 615 -11.39 0.10 3.00
C LEU A 615 -11.11 -1.17 2.20
N ARG A 616 -12.02 -2.13 2.25
CA ARG A 616 -11.97 -3.33 1.41
C ARG A 616 -12.34 -2.99 -0.04
N ALA A 617 -11.91 -3.78 -1.00
CA ALA A 617 -12.37 -3.63 -2.38
C ALA A 617 -13.91 -3.69 -2.44
N GLY A 618 -14.54 -2.70 -3.07
CA GLY A 618 -15.99 -2.55 -3.19
C GLY A 618 -16.71 -2.02 -1.95
N GLN A 619 -16.01 -1.75 -0.85
CA GLN A 619 -16.61 -1.29 0.40
C GLN A 619 -16.90 0.21 0.40
N THR A 620 -17.96 0.58 1.09
CA THR A 620 -18.29 1.96 1.46
C THR A 620 -18.15 2.13 2.98
N VAL A 621 -17.38 3.14 3.42
CA VAL A 621 -17.20 3.47 4.84
C VAL A 621 -17.56 4.92 5.06
N ASP A 622 -18.47 5.21 5.99
CA ASP A 622 -18.75 6.56 6.46
C ASP A 622 -17.92 6.84 7.72
N ILE A 623 -17.14 7.92 7.71
CA ILE A 623 -16.39 8.40 8.86
C ILE A 623 -16.89 9.77 9.29
N LEU A 624 -16.72 10.11 10.57
CA LEU A 624 -17.03 11.44 11.14
C LEU A 624 -15.74 12.06 11.67
N LEU A 625 -15.17 12.99 10.90
CA LEU A 625 -13.96 13.72 11.26
C LEU A 625 -14.31 14.85 12.23
N ASP A 626 -13.67 14.84 13.41
CA ASP A 626 -13.72 15.92 14.38
C ASP A 626 -12.53 16.86 14.15
N VAL A 627 -12.78 17.99 13.51
CA VAL A 627 -11.72 18.92 13.05
C VAL A 627 -11.26 19.78 14.22
N THR A 628 -10.02 19.59 14.68
CA THR A 628 -9.51 20.25 15.91
C THR A 628 -8.32 21.14 15.68
N ASN A 629 -7.49 20.90 14.66
CA ASN A 629 -6.23 21.58 14.46
C ASN A 629 -6.20 22.39 13.16
N PRO A 630 -5.84 23.70 13.20
CA PRO A 630 -5.72 24.51 12.01
C PRO A 630 -4.40 24.20 11.26
N GLY A 631 -4.44 24.33 9.93
CA GLY A 631 -3.28 24.13 9.06
C GLY A 631 -3.64 23.52 7.73
N LEU A 632 -2.64 23.24 6.91
CA LEU A 632 -2.75 22.44 5.69
C LEU A 632 -2.43 20.99 6.06
N TRP A 633 -3.37 20.07 5.86
CA TRP A 633 -3.27 18.68 6.31
C TRP A 633 -3.41 17.73 5.15
N MET A 634 -2.56 16.71 5.12
CA MET A 634 -2.62 15.66 4.10
C MET A 634 -3.63 14.56 4.46
N ALA A 635 -4.20 13.95 3.42
CA ALA A 635 -4.96 12.71 3.49
C ALA A 635 -4.55 11.81 2.32
N HIS A 636 -4.28 10.53 2.59
CA HIS A 636 -3.71 9.63 1.59
C HIS A 636 -4.02 8.15 1.88
N CYS A 637 -3.82 7.30 0.89
CA CYS A 637 -3.71 5.86 1.07
C CYS A 637 -2.40 5.55 1.81
N HIS A 638 -2.39 4.62 2.77
CA HIS A 638 -1.18 4.27 3.52
C HIS A 638 -0.49 2.98 3.02
N ILE A 639 -0.78 2.56 1.79
CA ILE A 639 0.13 1.70 1.03
C ILE A 639 1.19 2.63 0.45
N ALA A 640 2.44 2.47 0.88
CA ALA A 640 3.51 3.42 0.59
C ALA A 640 3.73 3.64 -0.91
N GLU A 641 3.66 2.59 -1.72
CA GLU A 641 3.78 2.65 -3.18
C GLU A 641 2.61 3.39 -3.84
N HIS A 642 1.39 3.34 -3.25
CA HIS A 642 0.23 4.10 -3.74
C HIS A 642 0.36 5.58 -3.42
N THR A 643 0.80 5.92 -2.20
CA THR A 643 1.08 7.30 -1.78
C THR A 643 2.13 7.93 -2.68
N GLU A 644 3.27 7.28 -2.87
CA GLU A 644 4.37 7.73 -3.72
C GLU A 644 3.99 7.77 -5.22
N SER A 645 2.90 7.10 -5.60
CA SER A 645 2.28 7.20 -6.93
C SER A 645 1.26 8.33 -7.05
N GLY A 646 1.06 9.12 -5.98
CA GLY A 646 0.21 10.30 -5.96
C GLY A 646 -1.21 10.08 -5.42
N MET A 647 -1.52 8.95 -4.76
CA MET A 647 -2.82 8.72 -4.14
C MET A 647 -2.99 9.50 -2.83
N MET A 648 -2.94 10.82 -2.94
CA MET A 648 -2.96 11.75 -1.83
C MET A 648 -3.52 13.12 -2.24
N PHE A 649 -3.97 13.89 -1.25
CA PHE A 649 -4.31 15.30 -1.39
C PHE A 649 -4.15 16.02 -0.06
N SER A 650 -4.14 17.37 -0.10
CA SER A 650 -4.07 18.21 1.09
C SER A 650 -5.29 19.13 1.16
N PHE A 651 -5.74 19.42 2.39
CA PHE A 651 -6.90 20.26 2.63
C PHE A 651 -6.62 21.27 3.74
N ASP A 652 -7.27 22.44 3.61
CA ASP A 652 -7.12 23.54 4.55
C ASP A 652 -8.05 23.42 5.76
N VAL A 653 -7.52 23.71 6.95
CA VAL A 653 -8.30 23.91 8.16
C VAL A 653 -8.05 25.30 8.72
N SER A 654 -9.05 26.18 8.64
CA SER A 654 -8.99 27.53 9.17
C SER A 654 -9.34 27.59 10.66
N ARG A 655 -8.83 28.61 11.39
CA ARG A 655 -9.18 28.85 12.79
C ARG A 655 -10.64 29.30 12.91
N ARG A 656 -11.31 28.92 13.99
CA ARG A 656 -12.68 29.35 14.30
C ARG A 656 -12.72 30.88 14.41
N GLY A 657 -13.52 31.56 13.56
CA GLY A 657 -13.69 33.01 13.56
C GLY A 657 -12.79 33.80 12.62
N SER A 658 -11.98 33.18 11.76
CA SER A 658 -11.35 33.87 10.62
C SER A 658 -12.40 34.23 9.58
N ILE A 659 -12.60 35.53 9.34
CA ILE A 659 -13.46 36.03 8.27
C ILE A 659 -12.72 35.76 6.96
N ASP A 660 -13.37 35.14 6.00
CA ASP A 660 -12.85 34.90 4.65
C ASP A 660 -12.53 36.26 3.99
N GLY A 661 -11.25 36.61 3.92
CA GLY A 661 -10.83 37.87 3.34
C GLY A 661 -9.36 38.21 3.56
N ALA A 662 -8.47 37.39 3.05
CA ALA A 662 -7.13 37.81 2.65
C ALA A 662 -6.44 36.66 1.88
N GLY A 663 -6.05 36.95 0.64
CA GLY A 663 -5.40 35.99 -0.25
C GLY A 663 -4.14 35.35 0.33
N SER A 664 -3.84 34.20 -0.18
CA SER A 664 -2.63 33.42 0.12
C SER A 664 -1.40 34.28 0.29
N PRO A 665 -0.57 34.07 1.32
CA PRO A 665 0.72 34.75 1.39
C PRO A 665 1.61 34.19 0.28
N THR A 666 1.83 34.98 -0.77
CA THR A 666 2.91 34.73 -1.71
C THR A 666 4.23 34.74 -0.96
N MET A 667 4.96 33.66 -1.01
CA MET A 667 6.34 33.57 -0.51
C MET A 667 7.21 34.62 -1.24
N ASP A 668 7.57 35.65 -0.54
CA ASP A 668 8.47 36.69 -1.04
C ASP A 668 9.89 36.11 -1.09
N ALA A 669 10.34 35.81 -2.30
CA ALA A 669 11.71 35.37 -2.56
C ALA A 669 12.64 36.58 -2.43
N GLY A 670 13.12 36.84 -1.21
CA GLY A 670 14.11 37.86 -0.91
C GLY A 670 15.46 37.57 -1.57
N ALA A 671 15.66 38.15 -2.74
CA ALA A 671 16.97 38.18 -3.41
C ALA A 671 17.95 39.07 -2.65
N SER A 672 18.92 38.50 -2.00
CA SER A 672 20.12 39.19 -1.49
C SER A 672 21.17 39.29 -2.59
N GLY A 673 21.35 40.47 -3.16
CA GLY A 673 22.50 40.83 -3.98
C GLY A 673 23.43 41.81 -3.23
N PRO A 674 24.78 41.70 -3.33
CA PRO A 674 25.70 42.50 -2.58
C PRO A 674 26.04 43.79 -3.32
N ARG A 675 26.03 44.94 -2.64
CA ARG A 675 26.82 46.11 -3.08
C ARG A 675 27.56 46.76 -1.93
N GLY A 676 28.82 46.86 -2.19
CA GLY A 676 29.83 47.42 -1.32
C GLY A 676 29.95 48.93 -1.32
N SER A 677 30.97 49.34 -0.60
CA SER A 677 31.70 50.62 -0.54
C SER A 677 31.19 51.70 0.41
N SER A 678 31.96 51.85 1.47
CA SER A 678 32.22 53.08 2.26
C SER A 678 32.61 54.27 1.35
N PRO A 679 32.69 55.55 1.82
CA PRO A 679 33.45 55.94 3.00
C PRO A 679 32.96 57.19 3.78
N HIS A 680 33.55 57.35 4.99
CA HIS A 680 33.97 58.60 5.72
C HIS A 680 33.00 59.77 5.96
N HIS A 681 32.76 60.24 7.16
CA HIS A 681 33.49 61.28 7.91
C HIS A 681 32.77 61.74 9.20
N HIS A 682 33.58 61.85 10.26
CA HIS A 682 33.64 62.83 11.35
C HIS A 682 32.41 63.43 12.04
N GLY A 683 32.44 63.36 13.38
CA GLY A 683 32.33 64.59 14.21
C GLY A 683 31.38 64.51 15.41
N GLY A 684 31.95 64.27 16.58
CA GLY A 684 32.02 65.20 17.72
C GLY A 684 30.72 65.37 18.56
N ARG A 685 30.75 64.90 19.66
CA ARG A 685 30.61 65.27 21.07
C ARG A 685 29.95 64.21 21.92
#